data_f6817bdc2822fc1352729f3906fc1928
#
_entry.id   f6817bdc2822fc1352729f3906fc1928
#
_cell.length_a   1.000
_cell.length_b   1.000
_cell.length_c   1.000
_cell.angle_alpha   90.00
_cell.angle_beta   90.00
_cell.angle_gamma   90.00
#
_symmetry.space_group_name_H-M   'P 1'
#
loop_
_entity.id
_entity.type
_entity.pdbx_description
1 polymer ?
#
loop_
_entity_poly.entity_id
_entity_poly.type
_entity_poly.pdbx_seq_one_letter_code
_entity_poly.pdbx_strand_id
1 'polypeptide(L)'
;IDRVLSSPRYGERWARHWLDVVHFGESHGFEYNQPRNNSWPYRNWVIRAINANMPYDRFVRMQIAGDVLEPESADGIIALGCLVTGPHNTTRPSNDTMRKTMRQDEVEDLVGMVGQTFLGLAINCGRCHDHKFDPITQKDYYAMAAALAGVNPGERDLRGMVNGRDAAALRELRAQEGKWLKKIERIKDPLREKLLQAAMKAGRKGPSPPKAVAAWDFTTSLADANGKLPVTLKGSAKQTDLGLVLDGQGYAATTALPFDLAEKTLEVWVKLGDLKQRGGGAITVQDNRGVLFDSIVFGERQPKRWMAGSNGFVRTRSFNGNEENKANNPVHVAIVYRANGTITGYRNGKPYGMTYRTGFQKYASRQTQVAFGIRHGTGVGNGRMLKGTITGARLYDRALSTQEVAASAGMGTIVISEGEVAAAMTPAQREAKTQLTKQLIAVREDIKAIRAKGPQAARVYTVVSRQPGVTHILDRGNVLKPVGEVTPSGIDAIKAVEADFGLGNNASDGQRRRKLAEWITHPSNPLFGRVMANRIWHYHFGAGLVNTPNEFGFNGTKPSHPGLLDYLTMIFAKKKWNMKTLHRYIVTSSTYRQSSRANPKGLATDAGNRLLWRMRPRRLAAEELRDTMLAVSGNLNMQLGGVGYRDVREYKFKGSHFYDIIEQNKPEQFRRTIYRFSPRGARRNLLDTFDCPDSSTLAPTRASTTTPLQSLALMNNRFVLRQSDLIAKRLSEEAEKDVPAQLTLAHKLALGRPADPEEL
;
A
#
# COMPACT_ATOMS: atom_id res chain seq x y z
N ILE A 1 -34.85 -12.30 4.28
CA ILE A 1 -33.88 -11.28 3.80
C ILE A 1 -32.80 -11.06 4.85
N ASP A 2 -33.15 -10.75 6.10
CA ASP A 2 -32.21 -10.45 7.18
C ASP A 2 -31.23 -11.57 7.46
N ARG A 3 -31.70 -12.84 7.50
CA ARG A 3 -30.87 -14.03 7.64
C ARG A 3 -29.81 -14.11 6.53
N VAL A 4 -30.15 -13.78 5.28
CA VAL A 4 -29.22 -13.83 4.14
C VAL A 4 -28.23 -12.65 4.21
N LEU A 5 -28.70 -11.43 4.50
CA LEU A 5 -27.84 -10.25 4.62
C LEU A 5 -26.88 -10.31 5.82
N SER A 6 -27.22 -11.05 6.88
CA SER A 6 -26.33 -11.27 8.04
C SER A 6 -25.40 -12.47 7.87
N SER A 7 -25.66 -13.33 6.89
CA SER A 7 -24.81 -14.49 6.61
C SER A 7 -23.39 -14.08 6.21
N PRO A 8 -22.35 -14.75 6.72
CA PRO A 8 -20.98 -14.51 6.27
C PRO A 8 -20.77 -14.86 4.78
N ARG A 9 -21.72 -15.60 4.15
CA ARG A 9 -21.72 -15.95 2.74
C ARG A 9 -22.14 -14.79 1.83
N TYR A 10 -22.81 -13.79 2.38
CA TYR A 10 -23.15 -12.56 1.68
C TYR A 10 -21.90 -11.88 1.11
N GLY A 11 -20.85 -11.72 1.93
CA GLY A 11 -19.60 -11.12 1.46
C GLY A 11 -18.89 -11.97 0.42
N GLU A 12 -18.91 -13.30 0.51
CA GLU A 12 -18.34 -14.18 -0.53
C GLU A 12 -19.06 -14.00 -1.87
N ARG A 13 -20.40 -13.94 -1.85
CA ARG A 13 -21.20 -13.74 -3.05
C ARG A 13 -20.91 -12.38 -3.72
N TRP A 14 -20.95 -11.29 -2.95
CA TRP A 14 -20.81 -9.95 -3.49
C TRP A 14 -19.36 -9.58 -3.77
N ALA A 15 -18.39 -10.16 -3.07
CA ALA A 15 -16.98 -10.01 -3.39
C ALA A 15 -16.64 -10.60 -4.76
N ARG A 16 -17.31 -11.71 -5.20
CA ARG A 16 -17.06 -12.26 -6.53
C ARG A 16 -17.32 -11.22 -7.63
N HIS A 17 -18.46 -10.52 -7.53
CA HIS A 17 -18.78 -9.44 -8.48
C HIS A 17 -17.76 -8.31 -8.46
N TRP A 18 -17.31 -7.91 -7.26
CA TRP A 18 -16.29 -6.88 -7.13
C TRP A 18 -14.95 -7.29 -7.77
N LEU A 19 -14.53 -8.52 -7.52
CA LEU A 19 -13.27 -9.06 -8.05
C LEU A 19 -13.27 -9.17 -9.57
N ASP A 20 -14.44 -9.37 -10.20
CA ASP A 20 -14.59 -9.33 -11.66
C ASP A 20 -14.43 -7.91 -12.21
N VAL A 21 -15.04 -6.93 -11.53
CA VAL A 21 -14.98 -5.51 -11.93
C VAL A 21 -13.56 -4.96 -11.86
N VAL A 22 -12.74 -5.44 -10.92
CA VAL A 22 -11.34 -5.03 -10.77
C VAL A 22 -10.34 -6.03 -11.36
N HIS A 23 -10.76 -6.93 -12.22
CA HIS A 23 -9.97 -7.97 -12.90
C HIS A 23 -8.94 -8.70 -12.02
N PHE A 24 -9.36 -9.12 -10.83
CA PHE A 24 -8.51 -9.76 -9.85
C PHE A 24 -7.96 -11.10 -10.33
N GLY A 25 -6.64 -11.18 -10.49
CA GLY A 25 -5.91 -12.40 -10.80
C GLY A 25 -4.69 -12.60 -9.90
N GLU A 26 -4.33 -13.85 -9.67
CA GLU A 26 -3.27 -14.23 -8.73
C GLU A 26 -1.95 -14.59 -9.42
N SER A 27 -1.74 -14.08 -10.65
CA SER A 27 -0.45 -14.07 -11.34
C SER A 27 -0.27 -12.76 -12.12
N HIS A 28 0.95 -12.50 -12.59
CA HIS A 28 1.28 -11.27 -13.30
C HIS A 28 0.65 -11.17 -14.70
N GLY A 29 0.43 -12.30 -15.37
CA GLY A 29 0.17 -12.30 -16.81
C GLY A 29 1.44 -11.98 -17.60
N PHE A 30 1.27 -11.59 -18.86
CA PHE A 30 2.34 -11.35 -19.80
C PHE A 30 3.29 -12.56 -19.94
N GLU A 31 4.51 -12.32 -20.40
CA GLU A 31 5.46 -13.33 -20.80
C GLU A 31 5.95 -14.21 -19.64
N TYR A 32 6.25 -13.61 -18.50
CA TYR A 32 6.75 -14.36 -17.34
C TYR A 32 5.66 -14.94 -16.44
N ASN A 33 4.49 -14.39 -16.45
CA ASN A 33 3.29 -14.83 -15.72
C ASN A 33 3.53 -15.39 -14.31
N GLN A 34 4.42 -14.75 -13.55
CA GLN A 34 4.79 -15.18 -12.18
C GLN A 34 3.58 -15.19 -11.23
N PRO A 35 3.48 -16.15 -10.31
CA PRO A 35 2.39 -16.19 -9.33
C PRO A 35 2.50 -15.04 -8.32
N ARG A 36 1.35 -14.50 -7.92
CA ARG A 36 1.19 -13.51 -6.85
C ARG A 36 0.71 -14.22 -5.57
N ASN A 37 1.61 -14.95 -4.93
CA ASN A 37 1.28 -15.81 -3.78
C ASN A 37 0.67 -15.06 -2.59
N ASN A 38 0.87 -13.75 -2.49
CA ASN A 38 0.37 -12.89 -1.43
C ASN A 38 -0.72 -11.90 -1.90
N SER A 39 -1.47 -12.19 -2.96
CA SER A 39 -2.63 -11.39 -3.40
C SER A 39 -3.94 -11.75 -2.67
N TRP A 40 -4.06 -12.98 -2.17
CA TRP A 40 -5.24 -13.47 -1.46
C TRP A 40 -5.71 -12.61 -0.25
N PRO A 41 -4.84 -11.86 0.47
CA PRO A 41 -5.30 -10.99 1.55
C PRO A 41 -6.27 -9.91 1.06
N TYR A 42 -6.07 -9.37 -0.17
CA TYR A 42 -6.99 -8.41 -0.77
C TYR A 42 -8.37 -9.02 -1.00
N ARG A 43 -8.48 -10.22 -1.61
CA ARG A 43 -9.74 -10.94 -1.76
C ARG A 43 -10.46 -11.11 -0.41
N ASN A 44 -9.73 -11.54 0.61
CA ASN A 44 -10.29 -11.75 1.94
C ASN A 44 -10.72 -10.42 2.60
N TRP A 45 -9.99 -9.34 2.35
CA TRP A 45 -10.37 -8.00 2.82
C TRP A 45 -11.69 -7.55 2.18
N VAL A 46 -11.85 -7.71 0.86
CA VAL A 46 -13.10 -7.39 0.16
C VAL A 46 -14.27 -8.14 0.76
N ILE A 47 -14.14 -9.46 0.99
CA ILE A 47 -15.17 -10.28 1.64
C ILE A 47 -15.53 -9.74 3.03
N ARG A 48 -14.51 -9.43 3.86
CA ARG A 48 -14.72 -8.92 5.21
C ARG A 48 -15.39 -7.53 5.20
N ALA A 49 -14.93 -6.63 4.34
CA ALA A 49 -15.45 -5.26 4.23
C ALA A 49 -16.94 -5.26 3.83
N ILE A 50 -17.31 -6.09 2.86
CA ILE A 50 -18.70 -6.25 2.40
C ILE A 50 -19.55 -6.89 3.53
N ASN A 51 -19.08 -7.94 4.21
CA ASN A 51 -19.78 -8.56 5.33
C ASN A 51 -20.00 -7.58 6.49
N ALA A 52 -18.99 -6.79 6.81
CA ALA A 52 -19.06 -5.73 7.83
C ALA A 52 -19.93 -4.55 7.40
N ASN A 53 -20.48 -4.60 6.18
CA ASN A 53 -21.26 -3.51 5.61
C ASN A 53 -20.53 -2.17 5.67
N MET A 54 -19.23 -2.18 5.33
CA MET A 54 -18.43 -0.97 5.24
C MET A 54 -19.11 0.04 4.32
N PRO A 55 -19.29 1.30 4.73
CA PRO A 55 -19.83 2.33 3.84
C PRO A 55 -19.07 2.37 2.51
N TYR A 56 -19.79 2.43 1.40
CA TYR A 56 -19.17 2.29 0.07
C TYR A 56 -18.14 3.39 -0.24
N ASP A 57 -18.36 4.62 0.23
CA ASP A 57 -17.37 5.69 0.14
C ASP A 57 -16.07 5.36 0.88
N ARG A 58 -16.15 4.81 2.10
CA ARG A 58 -14.98 4.34 2.84
C ARG A 58 -14.33 3.13 2.14
N PHE A 59 -15.14 2.19 1.63
CA PHE A 59 -14.65 1.02 0.90
C PHE A 59 -13.79 1.44 -0.30
N VAL A 60 -14.21 2.47 -1.04
CA VAL A 60 -13.45 3.02 -2.18
C VAL A 60 -12.21 3.79 -1.72
N ARG A 61 -12.37 4.67 -0.71
CA ARG A 61 -11.22 5.44 -0.16
C ARG A 61 -10.11 4.53 0.34
N MET A 62 -10.45 3.44 1.01
CA MET A 62 -9.47 2.46 1.48
C MET A 62 -8.71 1.79 0.31
N GLN A 63 -9.37 1.53 -0.80
CA GLN A 63 -8.76 0.90 -1.97
C GLN A 63 -7.85 1.84 -2.77
N ILE A 64 -8.04 3.15 -2.65
CA ILE A 64 -7.21 4.15 -3.36
C ILE A 64 -6.10 4.71 -2.47
N ALA A 65 -6.39 4.95 -1.19
CA ALA A 65 -5.49 5.68 -0.28
C ALA A 65 -5.46 5.10 1.14
N GLY A 66 -5.76 3.81 1.33
CA GLY A 66 -5.89 3.19 2.64
C GLY A 66 -4.65 3.30 3.52
N ASP A 67 -3.46 3.21 2.95
CA ASP A 67 -2.19 3.35 3.67
C ASP A 67 -1.92 4.78 4.20
N VAL A 68 -2.57 5.77 3.62
CA VAL A 68 -2.51 7.18 4.08
C VAL A 68 -3.62 7.48 5.09
N LEU A 69 -4.78 6.87 4.89
CA LEU A 69 -5.94 7.05 5.76
C LEU A 69 -5.80 6.28 7.08
N GLU A 70 -5.21 5.09 7.01
CA GLU A 70 -5.01 4.19 8.15
C GLU A 70 -3.59 3.60 8.16
N PRO A 71 -2.55 4.41 8.42
CA PRO A 71 -1.15 4.02 8.21
C PRO A 71 -0.66 2.90 9.16
N GLU A 72 -1.31 2.67 10.30
CA GLU A 72 -0.98 1.59 11.23
C GLU A 72 -1.81 0.32 11.00
N SER A 73 -2.83 0.38 10.13
CA SER A 73 -3.73 -0.73 9.82
C SER A 73 -3.19 -1.58 8.67
N ALA A 74 -3.11 -2.89 8.88
CA ALA A 74 -2.84 -3.83 7.80
C ALA A 74 -3.91 -3.74 6.70
N ASP A 75 -5.18 -3.51 7.07
CA ASP A 75 -6.28 -3.36 6.12
C ASP A 75 -6.10 -2.14 5.20
N GLY A 76 -5.48 -1.04 5.71
CA GLY A 76 -5.14 0.12 4.89
C GLY A 76 -4.16 -0.21 3.77
N ILE A 77 -3.19 -1.09 4.03
CA ILE A 77 -2.23 -1.56 3.02
C ILE A 77 -2.85 -2.64 2.12
N ILE A 78 -3.60 -3.58 2.69
CA ILE A 78 -4.23 -4.69 1.96
C ILE A 78 -5.24 -4.18 0.93
N ALA A 79 -6.04 -3.18 1.29
CA ALA A 79 -7.07 -2.60 0.43
C ALA A 79 -6.50 -2.00 -0.87
N LEU A 80 -5.29 -1.45 -0.83
CA LEU A 80 -4.59 -0.93 -2.02
C LEU A 80 -4.28 -2.02 -3.05
N GLY A 81 -4.43 -3.30 -2.71
CA GLY A 81 -4.38 -4.39 -3.67
C GLY A 81 -5.28 -4.18 -4.88
N CYS A 82 -6.37 -3.41 -4.74
CA CYS A 82 -7.25 -2.99 -5.83
C CYS A 82 -6.49 -2.34 -6.99
N LEU A 83 -5.58 -1.42 -6.69
CA LEU A 83 -4.83 -0.66 -7.70
C LEU A 83 -3.76 -1.48 -8.45
N VAL A 84 -3.53 -2.72 -8.03
CA VAL A 84 -2.50 -3.60 -8.63
C VAL A 84 -3.06 -4.97 -8.99
N THR A 85 -4.38 -5.09 -9.13
CA THR A 85 -5.04 -6.32 -9.55
C THR A 85 -4.74 -6.68 -10.98
N GLY A 86 -4.59 -5.70 -11.87
CA GLY A 86 -4.37 -5.86 -13.30
C GLY A 86 -3.12 -6.64 -13.70
N PRO A 87 -2.98 -7.00 -14.97
CA PRO A 87 -1.74 -7.58 -15.50
C PRO A 87 -0.53 -6.68 -15.25
N HIS A 88 0.64 -7.26 -15.06
CA HIS A 88 1.88 -6.51 -14.82
C HIS A 88 3.05 -7.16 -15.56
N ASN A 89 3.68 -6.41 -16.44
CA ASN A 89 4.83 -6.89 -17.17
C ASN A 89 6.11 -6.77 -16.34
N THR A 90 6.70 -7.90 -15.98
CA THR A 90 7.93 -7.96 -15.17
C THR A 90 9.21 -7.99 -16.00
N THR A 91 9.14 -7.87 -17.32
CA THR A 91 10.33 -7.75 -18.18
C THR A 91 11.09 -6.46 -17.87
N ARG A 92 12.40 -6.47 -18.08
CA ARG A 92 13.27 -5.32 -17.85
C ARG A 92 14.09 -5.01 -19.10
N PRO A 93 13.47 -4.42 -20.13
CA PRO A 93 14.18 -4.11 -21.36
C PRO A 93 15.31 -3.10 -21.11
N SER A 94 16.42 -3.25 -21.81
CA SER A 94 17.54 -2.30 -21.78
C SER A 94 17.16 -0.96 -22.42
N ASN A 95 16.29 -1.00 -23.42
CA ASN A 95 15.83 0.17 -24.16
C ASN A 95 14.94 1.07 -23.29
N ASP A 96 15.30 2.36 -23.17
CA ASP A 96 14.58 3.35 -22.33
C ASP A 96 13.18 3.66 -22.86
N THR A 97 13.02 3.76 -24.17
CA THR A 97 11.73 3.98 -24.83
C THR A 97 10.76 2.85 -24.48
N MET A 98 11.22 1.60 -24.58
CA MET A 98 10.39 0.43 -24.25
C MET A 98 9.98 0.43 -22.77
N ARG A 99 10.89 0.79 -21.85
CA ARG A 99 10.55 0.94 -20.43
C ARG A 99 9.48 2.01 -20.18
N LYS A 100 9.59 3.16 -20.86
CA LYS A 100 8.61 4.25 -20.77
C LYS A 100 7.26 3.82 -21.33
N THR A 101 7.24 3.14 -22.47
CA THR A 101 5.99 2.61 -23.07
C THR A 101 5.32 1.61 -22.14
N MET A 102 6.07 0.62 -21.64
CA MET A 102 5.53 -0.35 -20.66
C MET A 102 4.94 0.34 -19.42
N ARG A 103 5.63 1.36 -18.91
CA ARG A 103 5.10 2.13 -17.78
C ARG A 103 3.85 2.90 -18.13
N GLN A 104 3.77 3.46 -19.32
CA GLN A 104 2.59 4.15 -19.82
C GLN A 104 1.39 3.20 -19.95
N ASP A 105 1.62 1.97 -20.42
CA ASP A 105 0.57 0.95 -20.55
C ASP A 105 0.06 0.48 -19.17
N GLU A 106 0.95 0.34 -18.18
CA GLU A 106 0.54 0.06 -16.80
C GLU A 106 -0.31 1.17 -16.18
N VAL A 107 0.06 2.43 -16.44
CA VAL A 107 -0.69 3.59 -15.94
C VAL A 107 -2.03 3.71 -16.67
N GLU A 108 -2.08 3.38 -17.96
CA GLU A 108 -3.33 3.35 -18.73
C GLU A 108 -4.33 2.34 -18.17
N ASP A 109 -3.88 1.09 -17.91
CA ASP A 109 -4.72 0.07 -17.29
C ASP A 109 -5.26 0.55 -15.93
N LEU A 110 -4.40 1.16 -15.12
CA LEU A 110 -4.76 1.70 -13.81
C LEU A 110 -5.78 2.85 -13.90
N VAL A 111 -5.58 3.82 -14.80
CA VAL A 111 -6.52 4.94 -15.03
C VAL A 111 -7.85 4.40 -15.55
N GLY A 112 -7.80 3.47 -16.50
CA GLY A 112 -9.00 2.82 -17.06
C GLY A 112 -9.77 2.04 -16.01
N MET A 113 -9.09 1.26 -15.18
CA MET A 113 -9.73 0.52 -14.10
C MET A 113 -10.39 1.48 -13.09
N VAL A 114 -9.72 2.55 -12.67
CA VAL A 114 -10.28 3.54 -11.74
C VAL A 114 -11.49 4.25 -12.36
N GLY A 115 -11.39 4.72 -13.61
CA GLY A 115 -12.46 5.40 -14.32
C GLY A 115 -13.69 4.52 -14.48
N GLN A 116 -13.54 3.35 -15.04
CA GLN A 116 -14.64 2.43 -15.29
C GLN A 116 -15.24 1.87 -13.98
N THR A 117 -14.41 1.56 -12.98
CA THR A 117 -14.88 0.95 -11.74
C THR A 117 -15.65 1.93 -10.87
N PHE A 118 -15.16 3.15 -10.70
CA PHE A 118 -15.72 4.10 -9.73
C PHE A 118 -16.58 5.18 -10.35
N LEU A 119 -16.34 5.54 -11.61
CA LEU A 119 -17.03 6.62 -12.31
C LEU A 119 -17.88 6.13 -13.49
N GLY A 120 -17.70 4.89 -13.95
CA GLY A 120 -18.37 4.39 -15.15
C GLY A 120 -17.95 5.17 -16.40
N LEU A 121 -16.69 5.54 -16.52
CA LEU A 121 -16.16 6.31 -17.64
C LEU A 121 -14.97 5.61 -18.29
N ALA A 122 -15.00 5.50 -19.63
CA ALA A 122 -13.90 4.96 -20.42
C ALA A 122 -12.85 6.06 -20.70
N ILE A 123 -12.03 6.38 -19.72
CA ILE A 123 -11.05 7.49 -19.78
C ILE A 123 -9.86 7.18 -20.72
N ASN A 124 -9.60 5.92 -21.01
CA ASN A 124 -8.39 5.45 -21.74
C ASN A 124 -8.25 6.10 -23.13
N CYS A 125 -9.33 6.41 -23.82
CA CYS A 125 -9.29 7.07 -25.14
C CYS A 125 -8.57 8.42 -25.08
N GLY A 126 -8.61 9.10 -23.91
CA GLY A 126 -7.90 10.34 -23.65
C GLY A 126 -6.37 10.24 -23.68
N ARG A 127 -5.78 9.03 -23.76
CA ARG A 127 -4.34 8.85 -23.88
C ARG A 127 -3.74 9.48 -25.14
N CYS A 128 -4.42 9.33 -26.27
CA CYS A 128 -3.88 9.74 -27.58
C CYS A 128 -4.49 11.03 -28.12
N HIS A 129 -5.74 11.32 -27.80
CA HIS A 129 -6.50 12.48 -28.24
C HIS A 129 -7.67 12.73 -27.29
N ASP A 130 -8.34 13.86 -27.36
CA ASP A 130 -9.56 14.09 -26.60
C ASP A 130 -10.60 13.02 -26.91
N HIS A 131 -11.35 12.58 -25.91
CA HIS A 131 -12.33 11.51 -26.09
C HIS A 131 -13.34 11.88 -27.16
N LYS A 132 -13.59 10.95 -28.10
CA LYS A 132 -14.39 11.24 -29.31
C LYS A 132 -15.81 11.69 -28.99
N PHE A 133 -16.43 11.17 -27.94
CA PHE A 133 -17.83 11.36 -27.62
C PHE A 133 -18.05 12.10 -26.31
N ASP A 134 -17.27 11.76 -25.30
CA ASP A 134 -17.38 12.33 -23.96
C ASP A 134 -16.52 13.59 -23.84
N PRO A 135 -16.91 14.58 -23.02
CA PRO A 135 -16.12 15.78 -22.80
C PRO A 135 -14.91 15.53 -21.86
N ILE A 136 -14.14 14.50 -22.17
CA ILE A 136 -12.92 14.11 -21.48
C ILE A 136 -11.74 14.47 -22.36
N THR A 137 -10.93 15.41 -21.92
CA THR A 137 -9.77 15.87 -22.69
C THR A 137 -8.56 14.95 -22.48
N GLN A 138 -7.60 15.02 -23.38
CA GLN A 138 -6.31 14.39 -23.21
C GLN A 138 -5.62 14.88 -21.91
N LYS A 139 -5.79 16.16 -21.57
CA LYS A 139 -5.30 16.73 -20.31
C LYS A 139 -5.91 16.04 -19.09
N ASP A 140 -7.20 15.75 -19.08
CA ASP A 140 -7.88 15.03 -17.99
C ASP A 140 -7.29 13.63 -17.78
N TYR A 141 -7.04 12.90 -18.90
CA TYR A 141 -6.38 11.60 -18.82
C TYR A 141 -5.00 11.69 -18.16
N TYR A 142 -4.14 12.61 -18.58
CA TYR A 142 -2.81 12.75 -18.02
C TYR A 142 -2.81 13.31 -16.60
N ALA A 143 -3.78 14.10 -16.22
CA ALA A 143 -3.97 14.58 -14.86
C ALA A 143 -4.40 13.44 -13.91
N MET A 144 -5.29 12.56 -14.34
CA MET A 144 -5.63 11.31 -13.64
C MET A 144 -4.41 10.37 -13.57
N ALA A 145 -3.65 10.25 -14.66
CA ALA A 145 -2.39 9.51 -14.68
C ALA A 145 -1.36 10.08 -13.70
N ALA A 146 -1.26 11.42 -13.59
CA ALA A 146 -0.41 12.10 -12.60
C ALA A 146 -0.83 11.77 -11.17
N ALA A 147 -2.14 11.65 -10.90
CA ALA A 147 -2.65 11.26 -9.59
C ALA A 147 -2.24 9.85 -9.18
N LEU A 148 -2.01 8.95 -10.15
CA LEU A 148 -1.69 7.53 -9.96
C LEU A 148 -0.23 7.19 -10.32
N ALA A 149 0.57 8.15 -10.76
CA ALA A 149 1.94 7.94 -11.26
C ALA A 149 2.91 7.29 -10.25
N GLY A 150 2.64 7.43 -8.95
CA GLY A 150 3.46 6.83 -7.90
C GLY A 150 3.07 5.40 -7.54
N VAL A 151 1.97 4.87 -8.08
CA VAL A 151 1.51 3.50 -7.85
C VAL A 151 2.42 2.51 -8.57
N ASN A 152 3.03 1.60 -7.84
CA ASN A 152 3.80 0.49 -8.40
C ASN A 152 3.38 -0.81 -7.72
N PRO A 153 3.23 -1.91 -8.46
CA PRO A 153 2.92 -3.20 -7.88
C PRO A 153 4.13 -3.80 -7.14
N GLY A 154 3.87 -4.50 -6.04
CA GLY A 154 4.92 -5.20 -5.30
C GLY A 154 4.45 -5.76 -3.97
N GLU A 155 5.39 -6.31 -3.22
CA GLU A 155 5.14 -6.93 -1.92
C GLU A 155 5.42 -5.97 -0.77
N ARG A 156 4.53 -5.91 0.21
CA ARG A 156 4.75 -5.17 1.47
C ARG A 156 4.66 -6.11 2.67
N ASP A 157 5.49 -5.85 3.67
CA ASP A 157 5.47 -6.54 4.96
C ASP A 157 4.37 -5.95 5.85
N LEU A 158 3.60 -6.81 6.49
CA LEU A 158 2.52 -6.45 7.43
C LEU A 158 2.86 -6.74 8.88
N ARG A 159 4.05 -7.33 9.16
CA ARG A 159 4.46 -7.66 10.53
C ARG A 159 4.56 -6.40 11.39
N GLY A 160 4.01 -6.47 12.59
CA GLY A 160 3.95 -5.34 13.52
C GLY A 160 2.82 -4.33 13.26
N MET A 161 2.01 -4.55 12.24
CA MET A 161 0.77 -3.81 12.00
C MET A 161 -0.40 -4.43 12.78
N VAL A 162 -1.49 -3.67 12.92
CA VAL A 162 -2.71 -4.17 13.56
C VAL A 162 -3.75 -4.57 12.53
N ASN A 163 -4.65 -5.47 12.91
CA ASN A 163 -5.83 -5.76 12.10
C ASN A 163 -6.73 -4.52 11.96
N GLY A 164 -7.44 -4.40 10.85
CA GLY A 164 -8.33 -3.26 10.62
C GLY A 164 -9.43 -3.10 11.66
N ARG A 165 -9.87 -4.20 12.31
CA ARG A 165 -10.82 -4.15 13.43
C ARG A 165 -10.25 -3.45 14.66
N ASP A 166 -8.97 -3.61 14.89
CA ASP A 166 -8.27 -3.07 16.05
C ASP A 166 -7.70 -1.65 15.77
N ALA A 167 -7.72 -1.20 14.53
CA ALA A 167 -7.13 0.09 14.14
C ALA A 167 -7.82 1.30 14.78
N ALA A 168 -9.14 1.23 15.00
CA ALA A 168 -9.89 2.28 15.68
C ALA A 168 -9.52 2.34 17.17
N ALA A 169 -9.49 1.19 17.84
CA ALA A 169 -9.08 1.07 19.24
C ALA A 169 -7.63 1.53 19.43
N LEU A 170 -6.72 1.18 18.51
CA LEU A 170 -5.35 1.64 18.55
C LEU A 170 -5.23 3.17 18.43
N ARG A 171 -6.01 3.79 17.55
CA ARG A 171 -6.05 5.28 17.43
C ARG A 171 -6.51 5.94 18.71
N GLU A 172 -7.55 5.40 19.35
CA GLU A 172 -8.04 5.90 20.60
C GLU A 172 -7.01 5.77 21.73
N LEU A 173 -6.38 4.60 21.86
CA LEU A 173 -5.30 4.37 22.83
C LEU A 173 -4.10 5.28 22.58
N ARG A 174 -3.73 5.56 21.32
CA ARG A 174 -2.69 6.53 20.99
C ARG A 174 -3.06 7.96 21.37
N ALA A 175 -4.31 8.34 21.17
CA ALA A 175 -4.79 9.64 21.62
C ALA A 175 -4.74 9.77 23.15
N GLN A 176 -5.10 8.70 23.88
CA GLN A 176 -4.98 8.63 25.34
C GLN A 176 -3.52 8.68 25.79
N GLU A 177 -2.62 7.91 25.16
CA GLU A 177 -1.16 7.96 25.41
C GLU A 177 -0.63 9.40 25.28
N GLY A 178 -0.98 10.08 24.17
CA GLY A 178 -0.60 11.48 23.94
C GLY A 178 -1.17 12.45 24.98
N LYS A 179 -2.40 12.21 25.45
CA LYS A 179 -3.03 13.01 26.51
C LYS A 179 -2.29 12.86 27.85
N TRP A 180 -1.94 11.62 28.22
CA TRP A 180 -1.23 11.37 29.49
C TRP A 180 0.19 11.90 29.44
N LEU A 181 0.91 11.74 28.33
CA LEU A 181 2.25 12.32 28.15
C LEU A 181 2.23 13.85 28.30
N LYS A 182 1.27 14.53 27.66
CA LYS A 182 1.12 15.99 27.78
C LYS A 182 0.83 16.43 29.23
N LYS A 183 0.03 15.66 29.97
CA LYS A 183 -0.24 15.97 31.37
C LYS A 183 1.01 15.80 32.26
N ILE A 184 1.83 14.78 32.01
CA ILE A 184 3.09 14.57 32.69
C ILE A 184 4.07 15.73 32.41
N GLU A 185 4.23 16.12 31.14
CA GLU A 185 5.11 17.25 30.78
C GLU A 185 4.61 18.60 31.36
N ARG A 186 3.30 18.84 31.45
CA ARG A 186 2.76 20.01 32.14
C ARG A 186 3.15 20.13 33.61
N ILE A 187 3.42 19.02 34.28
CA ILE A 187 3.95 19.01 35.67
C ILE A 187 5.45 19.31 35.64
N LYS A 188 6.18 18.77 34.65
CA LYS A 188 7.65 18.81 34.59
C LYS A 188 8.20 20.09 34.01
N ASP A 189 7.57 20.64 32.96
CA ASP A 189 8.09 21.76 32.20
C ASP A 189 8.30 23.05 33.05
N PRO A 190 7.34 23.50 33.90
CA PRO A 190 7.54 24.65 34.74
C PRO A 190 8.68 24.44 35.76
N LEU A 191 8.85 23.24 36.28
CA LEU A 191 9.92 22.91 37.21
C LEU A 191 11.28 22.90 36.50
N ARG A 192 11.32 22.32 35.28
CA ARG A 192 12.53 22.31 34.45
C ARG A 192 12.99 23.74 34.11
N GLU A 193 12.04 24.61 33.76
CA GLU A 193 12.32 26.03 33.46
C GLU A 193 12.85 26.76 34.69
N LYS A 194 12.19 26.61 35.84
CA LYS A 194 12.64 27.22 37.10
C LYS A 194 14.03 26.72 37.50
N LEU A 195 14.32 25.43 37.40
CA LEU A 195 15.63 24.87 37.69
C LEU A 195 16.70 25.37 36.70
N LEU A 196 16.35 25.53 35.45
CA LEU A 196 17.24 26.07 34.42
C LEU A 196 17.65 27.52 34.75
N GLN A 197 16.66 28.35 35.08
CA GLN A 197 16.92 29.73 35.50
C GLN A 197 17.78 29.84 36.75
N ALA A 198 17.53 28.96 37.74
CA ALA A 198 18.33 28.89 38.96
C ALA A 198 19.78 28.47 38.64
N ALA A 199 19.97 27.48 37.80
CA ALA A 199 21.27 26.97 37.37
C ALA A 199 22.06 28.04 36.58
N MET A 200 21.37 28.83 35.73
CA MET A 200 21.97 29.95 35.02
C MET A 200 22.43 31.07 35.99
N LYS A 201 21.59 31.42 36.97
CA LYS A 201 21.93 32.42 38.00
C LYS A 201 23.10 31.97 38.87
N ALA A 202 23.21 30.66 39.16
CA ALA A 202 24.31 30.09 39.92
C ALA A 202 25.62 29.93 39.11
N GLY A 203 25.67 30.41 37.87
CA GLY A 203 26.85 30.31 37.00
C GLY A 203 27.22 28.91 36.57
N ARG A 204 26.26 27.96 36.66
CA ARG A 204 26.47 26.55 36.21
C ARG A 204 26.85 26.56 34.74
N LYS A 205 28.05 26.04 34.42
CA LYS A 205 28.48 25.83 33.03
C LYS A 205 27.91 24.51 32.51
N GLY A 206 27.58 24.49 31.21
CA GLY A 206 27.21 23.23 30.55
C GLY A 206 28.37 22.22 30.58
N PRO A 207 28.10 20.92 30.29
CA PRO A 207 29.13 19.90 30.26
C PRO A 207 30.23 20.26 29.27
N SER A 208 31.49 20.00 29.63
CA SER A 208 32.64 20.14 28.73
C SER A 208 32.51 19.21 27.53
N PRO A 209 33.00 19.58 26.34
CA PRO A 209 33.04 18.72 25.18
C PRO A 209 33.73 17.36 25.54
N PRO A 210 33.16 16.21 25.13
CA PRO A 210 33.75 14.92 25.39
C PRO A 210 35.10 14.78 24.67
N LYS A 211 36.05 14.05 25.25
CA LYS A 211 37.35 13.79 24.63
C LYS A 211 37.17 12.81 23.45
N ALA A 212 37.51 13.27 22.24
CA ALA A 212 37.53 12.45 21.03
C ALA A 212 38.79 11.57 21.00
N VAL A 213 38.71 10.36 20.35
CA VAL A 213 39.89 9.53 20.08
C VAL A 213 40.71 10.10 18.93
N ALA A 214 40.09 10.83 18.02
CA ALA A 214 40.75 11.62 16.99
C ALA A 214 39.91 12.90 16.70
N ALA A 215 40.59 14.00 16.52
CA ALA A 215 39.99 15.31 16.23
C ALA A 215 40.84 16.08 15.21
N TRP A 216 40.21 16.58 14.16
CA TRP A 216 40.86 17.38 13.11
C TRP A 216 40.28 18.77 13.05
N ASP A 217 41.16 19.76 13.02
CA ASP A 217 40.84 21.15 12.70
C ASP A 217 41.50 21.47 11.35
N PHE A 218 40.72 21.34 10.28
CA PHE A 218 41.18 21.53 8.92
C PHE A 218 41.46 23.00 8.57
N THR A 219 41.11 23.94 9.44
CA THR A 219 41.48 25.37 9.25
C THR A 219 42.95 25.60 9.59
N THR A 220 43.54 24.70 10.38
CA THR A 220 44.92 24.83 10.83
C THR A 220 45.87 23.77 10.30
N SER A 221 45.44 22.49 10.22
CA SER A 221 46.31 21.38 9.92
C SER A 221 45.57 20.17 9.36
N LEU A 222 46.33 19.32 8.61
CA LEU A 222 45.88 17.98 8.20
C LEU A 222 46.18 16.90 9.27
N ALA A 223 46.92 17.19 10.30
CA ALA A 223 47.15 16.28 11.42
C ALA A 223 45.96 16.28 12.40
N ASP A 224 45.65 15.10 12.98
CA ASP A 224 44.75 15.07 14.13
C ASP A 224 45.41 15.71 15.37
N ALA A 225 44.59 16.14 16.32
CA ALA A 225 45.06 16.86 17.55
C ALA A 225 46.10 16.05 18.38
N ASN A 226 46.16 14.72 18.20
CA ASN A 226 47.14 13.85 18.88
C ASN A 226 48.35 13.55 17.97
N GLY A 227 48.41 13.96 16.72
CA GLY A 227 49.46 13.70 15.74
C GLY A 227 49.57 12.24 15.28
N LYS A 228 48.60 11.38 15.62
CA LYS A 228 48.64 9.94 15.35
C LYS A 228 47.99 9.49 14.06
N LEU A 229 47.11 10.34 13.48
CA LEU A 229 46.31 10.04 12.31
C LEU A 229 46.47 11.16 11.26
N PRO A 230 47.62 11.26 10.59
CA PRO A 230 47.83 12.24 9.51
C PRO A 230 46.87 11.96 8.35
N VAL A 231 46.38 13.02 7.71
CA VAL A 231 45.46 12.98 6.59
C VAL A 231 46.22 13.25 5.28
N THR A 232 45.99 12.40 4.28
CA THR A 232 46.53 12.56 2.92
C THR A 232 45.41 13.04 2.00
N LEU A 233 45.69 14.10 1.20
CA LEU A 233 44.80 14.63 0.19
C LEU A 233 44.84 13.75 -1.07
N LYS A 234 43.70 13.56 -1.71
CA LYS A 234 43.51 12.79 -2.95
C LYS A 234 42.70 13.60 -3.94
N GLY A 235 43.08 13.53 -5.22
CA GLY A 235 42.42 14.28 -6.30
C GLY A 235 42.58 15.80 -6.10
N SER A 236 41.53 16.55 -6.32
CA SER A 236 41.50 18.00 -6.25
C SER A 236 41.29 18.59 -4.83
N ALA A 237 41.24 17.76 -3.80
CA ALA A 237 41.07 18.23 -2.42
C ALA A 237 42.22 19.15 -2.00
N LYS A 238 41.90 20.25 -1.31
CA LYS A 238 42.89 21.25 -0.83
C LYS A 238 42.60 21.63 0.64
N GLN A 239 43.64 21.78 1.44
CA GLN A 239 43.53 22.37 2.74
C GLN A 239 43.88 23.85 2.63
N THR A 240 43.06 24.71 3.24
CA THR A 240 43.21 26.17 3.28
C THR A 240 42.87 26.68 4.70
N ASP A 241 43.02 27.94 4.94
CA ASP A 241 42.57 28.62 6.16
C ASP A 241 41.04 28.54 6.38
N LEU A 242 40.28 28.27 5.32
CA LEU A 242 38.85 28.06 5.40
C LEU A 242 38.48 26.60 5.80
N GLY A 243 39.44 25.66 5.76
CA GLY A 243 39.27 24.24 6.02
C GLY A 243 39.65 23.35 4.86
N LEU A 244 39.20 22.12 4.88
CA LEU A 244 39.33 21.13 3.79
C LEU A 244 38.32 21.45 2.68
N VAL A 245 38.78 22.04 1.59
CA VAL A 245 37.97 22.45 0.42
C VAL A 245 37.86 21.31 -0.56
N LEU A 246 36.63 20.99 -0.92
CA LEU A 246 36.22 19.85 -1.74
C LEU A 246 35.31 20.34 -2.90
N ASP A 247 35.69 20.03 -4.12
CA ASP A 247 34.95 20.42 -5.34
C ASP A 247 34.08 19.30 -5.93
N GLY A 248 34.08 18.13 -5.29
CA GLY A 248 33.38 16.94 -5.78
C GLY A 248 34.25 16.01 -6.63
N GLN A 249 35.57 16.32 -6.77
CA GLN A 249 36.53 15.50 -7.53
C GLN A 249 37.72 15.04 -6.66
N GLY A 250 37.72 15.42 -5.37
CA GLY A 250 38.76 15.05 -4.44
C GLY A 250 38.22 14.69 -3.06
N TYR A 251 39.05 14.02 -2.27
CA TYR A 251 38.76 13.63 -0.88
C TYR A 251 40.06 13.59 -0.08
N ALA A 252 39.93 13.37 1.24
CA ALA A 252 41.07 13.18 2.11
C ALA A 252 40.88 11.89 2.93
N ALA A 253 41.99 11.22 3.31
CA ALA A 253 41.91 9.99 4.08
C ALA A 253 43.09 9.89 5.09
N THR A 254 42.83 9.30 6.27
CA THR A 254 43.85 9.02 7.26
C THR A 254 44.66 7.79 6.90
N THR A 255 45.79 7.59 7.59
CA THR A 255 46.38 6.28 7.79
C THR A 255 45.43 5.32 8.51
N ALA A 256 45.75 4.03 8.55
CA ALA A 256 44.91 3.03 9.23
C ALA A 256 44.81 3.32 10.74
N LEU A 257 43.60 3.17 11.29
CA LEU A 257 43.32 3.35 12.71
C LEU A 257 44.13 2.31 13.55
N PRO A 258 44.82 2.73 14.60
CA PRO A 258 45.61 1.82 15.45
C PRO A 258 44.76 1.06 16.50
N PHE A 259 43.44 1.21 16.51
CA PHE A 259 42.50 0.62 17.46
C PHE A 259 41.26 0.04 16.76
N ASP A 260 40.63 -0.92 17.43
CA ASP A 260 39.32 -1.43 17.00
C ASP A 260 38.22 -0.39 17.24
N LEU A 261 37.22 -0.36 16.36
CA LEU A 261 36.08 0.55 16.47
C LEU A 261 34.78 -0.24 16.45
N ALA A 262 34.11 -0.29 17.59
CA ALA A 262 32.80 -0.94 17.73
C ALA A 262 31.68 0.09 17.76
N GLU A 263 31.19 0.47 18.96
CA GLU A 263 30.35 1.67 19.08
C GLU A 263 31.12 2.88 18.63
N LYS A 264 30.44 3.85 18.04
CA LYS A 264 31.14 5.03 17.53
C LYS A 264 30.21 6.23 17.40
N THR A 265 30.82 7.41 17.43
CA THR A 265 30.18 8.64 17.00
C THR A 265 31.05 9.31 15.96
N LEU A 266 30.45 9.63 14.83
CA LEU A 266 31.05 10.42 13.76
C LEU A 266 30.52 11.83 13.89
N GLU A 267 31.38 12.84 13.80
CA GLU A 267 31.01 14.23 13.97
C GLU A 267 31.77 15.10 12.99
N VAL A 268 31.10 16.07 12.36
CA VAL A 268 31.68 16.95 11.33
C VAL A 268 31.05 18.32 11.33
N TRP A 269 31.86 19.35 11.12
CA TRP A 269 31.44 20.72 10.83
C TRP A 269 31.68 20.98 9.34
N VAL A 270 30.61 21.26 8.62
CA VAL A 270 30.65 21.31 7.14
C VAL A 270 29.82 22.46 6.59
N LYS A 271 30.31 23.08 5.51
CA LYS A 271 29.58 24.01 4.66
C LYS A 271 29.36 23.34 3.31
N LEU A 272 28.10 23.11 2.93
CA LEU A 272 27.76 22.51 1.65
C LEU A 272 27.90 23.50 0.51
N GLY A 273 28.67 23.19 -0.52
CA GLY A 273 28.84 24.09 -1.66
C GLY A 273 27.60 24.19 -2.54
N ASP A 274 26.76 23.16 -2.50
CA ASP A 274 25.52 23.12 -3.28
C ASP A 274 24.55 22.10 -2.65
N LEU A 275 23.24 22.37 -2.75
CA LEU A 275 22.20 21.51 -2.17
C LEU A 275 21.65 20.47 -3.14
N LYS A 276 22.05 20.49 -4.41
CA LYS A 276 21.61 19.52 -5.44
C LYS A 276 22.47 18.26 -5.45
N GLN A 277 23.63 18.27 -4.81
CA GLN A 277 24.53 17.13 -4.74
C GLN A 277 23.89 15.90 -4.09
N ARG A 278 24.31 14.72 -4.50
CA ARG A 278 23.74 13.45 -4.11
C ARG A 278 24.80 12.45 -3.63
N GLY A 279 24.67 11.98 -2.41
CA GLY A 279 25.48 10.88 -1.90
C GLY A 279 26.92 11.26 -1.48
N GLY A 280 27.25 12.55 -1.37
CA GLY A 280 28.55 13.00 -0.86
C GLY A 280 28.73 12.68 0.61
N GLY A 281 29.81 11.96 0.97
CA GLY A 281 30.16 11.66 2.38
C GLY A 281 30.98 12.76 3.01
N ALA A 282 30.55 13.29 4.17
CA ALA A 282 31.30 14.30 4.89
C ALA A 282 32.42 13.69 5.75
N ILE A 283 32.10 12.66 6.54
CA ILE A 283 33.06 11.84 7.26
C ILE A 283 32.63 10.38 7.15
N THR A 284 33.59 9.49 6.88
CA THR A 284 33.37 8.07 6.66
C THR A 284 34.39 7.25 7.41
N VAL A 285 33.96 6.24 8.15
CA VAL A 285 34.80 5.15 8.62
C VAL A 285 34.62 3.99 7.65
N GLN A 286 35.71 3.48 7.08
CA GLN A 286 35.69 2.41 6.10
C GLN A 286 36.86 1.44 6.24
N ASP A 287 36.70 0.20 5.74
CA ASP A 287 37.85 -0.70 5.58
C ASP A 287 38.85 -0.14 4.57
N ASN A 288 40.09 -0.63 4.58
CA ASN A 288 41.16 -0.13 3.69
C ASN A 288 40.84 -0.26 2.19
N ARG A 289 39.85 -1.11 1.82
CA ARG A 289 39.36 -1.27 0.44
C ARG A 289 38.19 -0.35 0.13
N GLY A 290 37.60 0.31 1.14
CA GLY A 290 36.44 1.17 0.98
C GLY A 290 35.14 0.45 0.64
N VAL A 291 35.01 -0.84 1.00
CA VAL A 291 33.84 -1.67 0.75
C VAL A 291 32.89 -1.68 1.94
N LEU A 292 33.40 -1.94 3.12
CA LEU A 292 32.62 -1.84 4.37
C LEU A 292 32.77 -0.43 4.92
N PHE A 293 31.64 0.24 5.18
CA PHE A 293 31.69 1.63 5.67
C PHE A 293 30.46 2.05 6.47
N ASP A 294 30.64 3.06 7.33
CA ASP A 294 29.62 3.90 7.93
C ASP A 294 30.01 5.38 7.70
N SER A 295 29.06 6.19 7.27
CA SER A 295 29.34 7.56 6.81
C SER A 295 28.23 8.52 7.18
N ILE A 296 28.57 9.79 7.39
CA ILE A 296 27.63 10.92 7.35
C ILE A 296 27.51 11.35 5.89
N VAL A 297 26.34 11.11 5.28
CA VAL A 297 26.09 11.35 3.84
C VAL A 297 25.03 12.41 3.63
N PHE A 298 25.22 13.30 2.66
CA PHE A 298 24.23 14.28 2.28
C PHE A 298 23.48 13.90 1.00
N GLY A 299 22.15 14.01 1.01
CA GLY A 299 21.30 13.91 -0.19
C GLY A 299 21.23 12.54 -0.86
N GLU A 300 21.63 11.44 -0.22
CA GLU A 300 21.78 10.12 -0.87
C GLU A 300 20.46 9.52 -1.34
N ARG A 301 19.58 9.14 -0.42
CA ARG A 301 18.24 8.58 -0.72
C ARG A 301 17.12 9.61 -0.58
N GLN A 302 17.38 10.67 0.16
CA GLN A 302 16.48 11.80 0.33
C GLN A 302 17.21 13.09 -0.02
N PRO A 303 16.67 13.89 -0.97
CA PRO A 303 17.28 15.17 -1.33
C PRO A 303 17.45 16.07 -0.11
N LYS A 304 18.52 16.86 -0.09
CA LYS A 304 18.79 17.92 0.89
C LYS A 304 18.79 17.47 2.36
N ARG A 305 18.94 16.17 2.66
CA ARG A 305 18.90 15.63 4.03
C ARG A 305 20.17 14.85 4.36
N TRP A 306 20.52 14.88 5.65
CA TRP A 306 21.61 14.10 6.20
C TRP A 306 21.14 12.67 6.50
N MET A 307 22.01 11.69 6.27
CA MET A 307 21.70 10.27 6.44
C MET A 307 22.95 9.51 6.92
N ALA A 308 22.73 8.39 7.61
CA ALA A 308 23.78 7.41 7.84
C ALA A 308 23.95 6.57 6.57
N GLY A 309 25.09 6.72 5.89
CA GLY A 309 25.47 5.89 4.75
C GLY A 309 26.05 4.56 5.22
N SER A 310 25.82 3.47 4.47
CA SER A 310 26.41 2.15 4.73
C SER A 310 26.50 1.29 3.46
N ASN A 311 27.38 0.27 3.47
CA ASN A 311 27.49 -0.69 2.38
C ASN A 311 26.13 -1.36 2.11
N GLY A 312 25.73 -1.47 0.84
CA GLY A 312 24.46 -2.07 0.44
C GLY A 312 23.19 -1.46 1.08
N PHE A 313 23.31 -0.28 1.70
CA PHE A 313 22.24 0.40 2.46
C PHE A 313 21.69 -0.40 3.64
N VAL A 314 22.40 -1.43 4.14
CA VAL A 314 21.91 -2.32 5.19
C VAL A 314 21.65 -1.61 6.52
N ARG A 315 22.36 -0.50 6.80
CA ARG A 315 22.20 0.33 7.99
C ARG A 315 21.67 1.74 7.68
N THR A 316 21.30 2.01 6.41
CA THR A 316 20.82 3.31 5.93
C THR A 316 19.29 3.38 5.98
N ARG A 317 18.75 4.25 6.82
CA ARG A 317 17.33 4.62 6.86
C ARG A 317 17.19 6.14 6.96
N SER A 318 16.02 6.68 6.65
CA SER A 318 15.75 8.09 6.86
C SER A 318 15.61 8.41 8.35
N PHE A 319 16.24 9.48 8.79
CA PHE A 319 15.93 10.13 10.07
C PHE A 319 14.63 10.95 10.00
N ASN A 320 14.12 11.26 8.79
CA ASN A 320 13.02 12.21 8.57
C ASN A 320 13.27 13.59 9.19
N GLY A 321 14.55 13.97 9.28
CA GLY A 321 14.96 15.28 9.74
C GLY A 321 14.65 16.39 8.72
N ASN A 322 14.77 17.65 9.11
CA ASN A 322 14.52 18.79 8.24
C ASN A 322 15.50 18.86 7.07
N GLU A 323 15.07 19.44 5.95
CA GLU A 323 15.93 19.71 4.80
C GLU A 323 16.88 20.87 5.06
N GLU A 324 18.09 20.81 4.49
CA GLU A 324 18.97 21.97 4.38
C GLU A 324 18.41 22.92 3.30
N ASN A 325 18.29 24.18 3.63
CA ASN A 325 17.69 25.20 2.77
C ASN A 325 18.65 26.29 2.30
N LYS A 326 19.90 26.33 2.85
CA LYS A 326 20.93 27.32 2.50
C LYS A 326 22.26 26.61 2.24
N ALA A 327 22.83 26.80 1.05
CA ALA A 327 24.21 26.44 0.77
C ALA A 327 25.19 27.37 1.51
N ASN A 328 26.43 26.94 1.67
CA ASN A 328 27.51 27.68 2.34
C ASN A 328 27.25 28.08 3.80
N ASN A 329 26.20 27.51 4.41
CA ASN A 329 25.90 27.73 5.83
C ASN A 329 26.65 26.68 6.67
N PRO A 330 27.38 27.08 7.75
CA PRO A 330 28.02 26.09 8.63
C PRO A 330 26.98 25.21 9.34
N VAL A 331 27.16 23.92 9.25
CA VAL A 331 26.29 22.92 9.90
C VAL A 331 27.16 21.93 10.65
N HIS A 332 26.84 21.71 11.94
CA HIS A 332 27.38 20.59 12.69
C HIS A 332 26.46 19.38 12.51
N VAL A 333 27.01 18.23 12.16
CA VAL A 333 26.28 16.97 12.01
C VAL A 333 27.01 15.87 12.78
N ALA A 334 26.26 15.11 13.59
CA ALA A 334 26.80 13.92 14.26
C ALA A 334 25.87 12.74 14.07
N ILE A 335 26.46 11.53 13.95
CA ILE A 335 25.72 10.27 13.93
C ILE A 335 26.33 9.32 14.96
N VAL A 336 25.46 8.82 15.85
CA VAL A 336 25.81 7.92 16.96
C VAL A 336 25.35 6.51 16.62
N TYR A 337 26.28 5.54 16.68
CA TYR A 337 26.04 4.11 16.41
C TYR A 337 26.24 3.30 17.70
N ARG A 338 25.20 2.64 18.19
CA ARG A 338 25.22 1.83 19.42
C ARG A 338 25.32 0.34 19.13
N ALA A 339 25.91 -0.44 20.02
CA ALA A 339 26.09 -1.89 19.92
C ALA A 339 24.77 -2.65 19.71
N ASN A 340 23.67 -2.14 20.23
CA ASN A 340 22.33 -2.71 20.03
C ASN A 340 21.73 -2.42 18.64
N GLY A 341 22.51 -1.81 17.73
CA GLY A 341 22.09 -1.45 16.37
C GLY A 341 21.27 -0.15 16.27
N THR A 342 21.14 0.60 17.35
CA THR A 342 20.46 1.91 17.33
C THR A 342 21.35 2.97 16.70
N ILE A 343 20.78 3.73 15.73
CA ILE A 343 21.45 4.83 15.04
C ILE A 343 20.65 6.12 15.27
N THR A 344 21.32 7.17 15.76
CA THR A 344 20.72 8.48 16.05
C THR A 344 21.49 9.57 15.33
N GLY A 345 20.78 10.40 14.57
CA GLY A 345 21.35 11.59 13.93
C GLY A 345 21.17 12.84 14.79
N TYR A 346 22.11 13.77 14.66
CA TYR A 346 22.08 15.09 15.31
C TYR A 346 22.47 16.17 14.32
N ARG A 347 21.84 17.35 14.45
CA ARG A 347 22.15 18.55 13.68
C ARG A 347 22.26 19.74 14.65
N ASN A 348 23.39 20.42 14.59
CA ASN A 348 23.69 21.55 15.51
C ASN A 348 23.42 21.19 16.97
N GLY A 349 23.95 20.03 17.43
CA GLY A 349 23.82 19.55 18.79
C GLY A 349 22.45 19.00 19.22
N LYS A 350 21.40 19.12 18.36
CA LYS A 350 20.03 18.66 18.65
C LYS A 350 19.70 17.39 17.88
N PRO A 351 18.83 16.50 18.39
CA PRO A 351 18.36 15.32 17.65
C PRO A 351 17.79 15.70 16.28
N TYR A 352 18.19 14.96 15.25
CA TYR A 352 17.81 15.18 13.85
C TYR A 352 16.80 14.15 13.40
N GLY A 353 15.51 14.39 13.63
CA GLY A 353 14.43 13.49 13.27
C GLY A 353 14.33 12.25 14.17
N MET A 354 14.05 11.10 13.58
CA MET A 354 13.78 9.87 14.31
C MET A 354 15.01 8.97 14.44
N THR A 355 15.24 8.44 15.64
CA THR A 355 16.17 7.33 15.88
C THR A 355 15.58 6.03 15.29
N TYR A 356 16.44 5.18 14.70
CA TYR A 356 16.02 3.88 14.19
C TYR A 356 17.01 2.78 14.58
N ARG A 357 16.59 1.52 14.41
CA ARG A 357 17.41 0.35 14.72
C ARG A 357 17.63 -0.50 13.47
N THR A 358 18.90 -0.94 13.28
CA THR A 358 19.36 -1.79 12.18
C THR A 358 20.43 -2.78 12.67
N GLY A 359 21.28 -3.25 11.76
CA GLY A 359 22.49 -4.02 12.11
C GLY A 359 23.58 -3.14 12.72
N PHE A 360 24.63 -3.79 13.19
CA PHE A 360 25.80 -3.18 13.81
C PHE A 360 27.06 -3.60 13.04
N GLN A 361 28.04 -2.69 12.85
CA GLN A 361 29.30 -2.96 12.16
C GLN A 361 30.48 -2.61 13.05
N LYS A 362 31.37 -3.58 13.25
CA LYS A 362 32.67 -3.42 13.89
C LYS A 362 33.75 -3.23 12.83
N TYR A 363 34.78 -2.48 13.16
CA TYR A 363 35.94 -2.20 12.31
C TYR A 363 37.20 -2.56 13.05
N ALA A 364 38.07 -3.36 12.41
CA ALA A 364 39.29 -3.86 13.00
C ALA A 364 40.44 -2.85 12.92
N SER A 365 41.28 -2.83 13.96
CA SER A 365 42.56 -2.12 14.01
C SER A 365 43.41 -2.42 12.77
N ARG A 366 44.13 -1.44 12.27
CA ARG A 366 45.04 -1.49 11.10
C ARG A 366 44.39 -1.89 9.77
N GLN A 367 43.08 -2.19 9.78
CA GLN A 367 42.30 -2.51 8.58
C GLN A 367 41.25 -1.45 8.26
N THR A 368 41.21 -0.37 9.00
CA THR A 368 40.20 0.67 8.94
C THR A 368 40.83 2.04 8.83
N GLN A 369 40.25 2.94 8.05
CA GLN A 369 40.65 4.33 7.91
C GLN A 369 39.46 5.28 8.02
N VAL A 370 39.72 6.55 8.29
CA VAL A 370 38.72 7.64 8.19
C VAL A 370 38.95 8.38 6.89
N ALA A 371 37.87 8.66 6.17
CA ALA A 371 37.90 9.47 4.96
C ALA A 371 36.97 10.70 5.09
N PHE A 372 37.34 11.78 4.43
CA PHE A 372 36.60 13.04 4.44
C PHE A 372 36.32 13.46 3.00
N GLY A 373 35.08 13.81 2.70
CA GLY A 373 34.70 14.25 1.35
C GLY A 373 34.31 13.11 0.39
N ILE A 374 34.32 11.88 0.84
CA ILE A 374 33.91 10.73 0.04
C ILE A 374 32.94 9.83 0.83
N ARG A 375 31.91 9.32 0.16
CA ARG A 375 30.98 8.38 0.79
C ARG A 375 31.66 7.07 1.16
N HIS A 376 32.42 6.49 0.27
CA HIS A 376 33.27 5.31 0.46
C HIS A 376 34.12 5.03 -0.78
N GLY A 377 35.11 4.19 -0.64
CA GLY A 377 36.02 3.79 -1.72
C GLY A 377 37.40 4.43 -1.61
N THR A 378 38.28 4.07 -2.55
CA THR A 378 39.70 4.51 -2.55
C THR A 378 40.07 5.28 -3.83
N GLY A 379 39.13 5.45 -4.79
CA GLY A 379 39.36 6.14 -6.06
C GLY A 379 38.65 7.47 -6.17
N VAL A 380 39.13 8.35 -7.02
CA VAL A 380 38.51 9.63 -7.39
C VAL A 380 37.52 9.45 -8.55
N GLY A 381 36.56 10.38 -8.71
CA GLY A 381 35.69 10.45 -9.89
C GLY A 381 34.47 9.50 -9.91
N ASN A 382 34.09 8.87 -8.79
CA ASN A 382 33.00 7.91 -8.74
C ASN A 382 31.61 8.49 -8.40
N GLY A 383 31.42 9.80 -8.46
CA GLY A 383 30.15 10.50 -8.21
C GLY A 383 29.64 10.46 -6.77
N ARG A 384 30.48 10.02 -5.80
CA ARG A 384 30.12 9.88 -4.38
C ARG A 384 30.91 10.83 -3.49
N MET A 385 31.36 11.93 -4.04
CA MET A 385 32.19 12.93 -3.38
C MET A 385 31.39 14.15 -2.99
N LEU A 386 31.74 14.75 -1.86
CA LEU A 386 31.12 15.94 -1.34
C LEU A 386 31.68 17.17 -2.06
N LYS A 387 30.80 18.13 -2.37
CA LYS A 387 31.18 19.48 -2.76
C LYS A 387 30.89 20.44 -1.59
N GLY A 388 31.94 21.03 -1.05
CA GLY A 388 31.82 21.93 0.12
C GLY A 388 33.13 22.09 0.88
N THR A 389 33.06 22.60 2.09
CA THR A 389 34.24 22.78 2.96
C THR A 389 34.00 22.12 4.30
N ILE A 390 34.90 21.28 4.76
CA ILE A 390 34.87 20.69 6.10
C ILE A 390 35.85 21.50 6.95
N THR A 391 35.36 22.15 8.03
CA THR A 391 36.18 22.94 8.94
C THR A 391 36.79 22.12 10.06
N GLY A 392 36.04 21.06 10.50
CA GLY A 392 36.53 20.16 11.54
C GLY A 392 35.78 18.86 11.57
N ALA A 393 36.38 17.85 12.17
CA ALA A 393 35.79 16.55 12.36
C ALA A 393 36.28 15.88 13.64
N ARG A 394 35.44 15.00 14.22
CA ARG A 394 35.81 14.20 15.41
C ARG A 394 35.32 12.78 15.26
N LEU A 395 36.12 11.86 15.75
CA LEU A 395 35.80 10.45 15.89
C LEU A 395 35.81 10.08 17.38
N TYR A 396 34.78 9.37 17.80
CA TYR A 396 34.70 8.78 19.14
C TYR A 396 34.54 7.26 19.01
N ASP A 397 35.22 6.51 19.86
CA ASP A 397 35.18 5.03 19.97
C ASP A 397 34.03 4.53 20.86
N ARG A 398 33.07 5.40 21.15
CA ARG A 398 31.88 5.15 21.93
C ARG A 398 30.66 5.91 21.42
N ALA A 399 29.51 5.47 21.84
CA ALA A 399 28.24 6.15 21.57
C ALA A 399 28.06 7.33 22.53
N LEU A 400 28.12 8.55 22.02
CA LEU A 400 27.83 9.75 22.81
C LEU A 400 26.35 9.83 23.22
N SER A 401 26.09 10.40 24.38
CA SER A 401 24.77 10.86 24.81
C SER A 401 24.37 12.13 24.08
N THR A 402 23.06 12.44 24.07
CA THR A 402 22.55 13.70 23.47
C THR A 402 23.21 14.95 24.09
N GLN A 403 23.53 14.90 25.38
CA GLN A 403 24.17 15.99 26.10
C GLN A 403 25.63 16.19 25.66
N GLU A 404 26.36 15.10 25.48
CA GLU A 404 27.73 15.14 25.01
C GLU A 404 27.84 15.64 23.56
N VAL A 405 26.89 15.23 22.68
CA VAL A 405 26.81 15.77 21.31
C VAL A 405 26.49 17.26 21.31
N ALA A 406 25.59 17.70 22.18
CA ALA A 406 25.27 19.14 22.32
C ALA A 406 26.49 19.93 22.85
N ALA A 407 27.22 19.42 23.84
CA ALA A 407 28.43 20.01 24.35
C ALA A 407 29.54 20.07 23.29
N SER A 408 29.71 19.00 22.50
CA SER A 408 30.69 18.94 21.41
C SER A 408 30.39 19.97 20.31
N ALA A 409 29.12 20.17 20.02
CA ALA A 409 28.64 21.15 19.02
C ALA A 409 28.83 22.62 19.46
N GLY A 410 29.41 22.88 20.66
CA GLY A 410 29.52 24.23 21.22
C GLY A 410 28.20 24.80 21.78
N MET A 411 27.15 23.94 21.87
CA MET A 411 25.85 24.30 22.44
C MET A 411 25.77 23.82 23.90
N GLY A 412 26.75 24.20 24.72
CA GLY A 412 26.81 23.86 26.15
C GLY A 412 25.62 24.41 26.93
N THR A 413 24.40 24.01 26.58
CA THR A 413 23.18 24.34 27.35
C THR A 413 23.21 23.59 28.66
N ILE A 414 22.94 24.29 29.74
CA ILE A 414 22.69 23.68 31.06
C ILE A 414 21.53 22.71 30.89
N VAL A 415 21.76 21.42 31.17
CA VAL A 415 20.73 20.40 31.10
C VAL A 415 20.26 20.09 32.51
N ILE A 416 18.95 20.20 32.72
CA ILE A 416 18.30 19.78 33.94
C ILE A 416 17.88 18.31 33.79
N SER A 417 18.43 17.45 34.62
CA SER A 417 18.16 16.03 34.59
C SER A 417 16.76 15.70 35.11
N GLU A 418 16.23 14.54 34.72
CA GLU A 418 14.94 14.05 35.24
C GLU A 418 14.99 13.84 36.76
N GLY A 419 16.16 13.52 37.32
CA GLY A 419 16.39 13.41 38.77
C GLY A 419 16.24 14.74 39.49
N GLU A 420 16.82 15.85 38.94
CA GLU A 420 16.68 17.19 39.48
C GLU A 420 15.21 17.67 39.42
N VAL A 421 14.53 17.39 38.29
CA VAL A 421 13.09 17.69 38.17
C VAL A 421 12.27 16.87 39.19
N ALA A 422 12.59 15.59 39.38
CA ALA A 422 11.88 14.74 40.35
C ALA A 422 12.14 15.19 41.81
N ALA A 423 13.36 15.62 42.13
CA ALA A 423 13.70 16.15 43.43
C ALA A 423 12.97 17.48 43.74
N ALA A 424 12.78 18.33 42.74
CA ALA A 424 12.09 19.64 42.86
C ALA A 424 10.55 19.51 42.92
N MET A 425 9.98 18.31 42.66
CA MET A 425 8.52 18.10 42.75
C MET A 425 8.04 18.17 44.19
N THR A 426 6.90 18.78 44.43
CA THR A 426 6.14 18.66 45.69
C THR A 426 5.60 17.24 45.87
N PRO A 427 5.24 16.81 47.07
CA PRO A 427 4.60 15.52 47.30
C PRO A 427 3.36 15.31 46.44
N ALA A 428 2.49 16.35 46.31
CA ALA A 428 1.29 16.30 45.48
C ALA A 428 1.64 16.14 43.95
N GLN A 429 2.69 16.80 43.48
CA GLN A 429 3.14 16.65 42.08
C GLN A 429 3.74 15.26 41.81
N ARG A 430 4.46 14.69 42.76
CA ARG A 430 4.98 13.30 42.66
C ARG A 430 3.84 12.29 42.61
N GLU A 431 2.84 12.44 43.47
CA GLU A 431 1.66 11.58 43.46
C GLU A 431 0.89 11.68 42.14
N ALA A 432 0.59 12.90 41.68
CA ALA A 432 -0.08 13.13 40.39
C ALA A 432 0.70 12.51 39.22
N LYS A 433 2.04 12.70 39.17
CA LYS A 433 2.88 12.08 38.14
C LYS A 433 2.84 10.55 38.23
N THR A 434 2.85 9.96 39.44
CA THR A 434 2.80 8.52 39.65
C THR A 434 1.49 7.95 39.13
N GLN A 435 0.34 8.58 39.40
CA GLN A 435 -0.97 8.17 38.91
C GLN A 435 -1.04 8.26 37.37
N LEU A 436 -0.57 9.36 36.78
CA LEU A 436 -0.51 9.53 35.33
C LEU A 436 0.40 8.49 34.67
N THR A 437 1.52 8.14 35.32
CA THR A 437 2.45 7.13 34.82
C THR A 437 1.82 5.74 34.85
N LYS A 438 1.06 5.39 35.90
CA LYS A 438 0.30 4.13 35.94
C LYS A 438 -0.70 4.03 34.79
N GLN A 439 -1.45 5.10 34.53
CA GLN A 439 -2.39 5.17 33.38
C GLN A 439 -1.65 5.04 32.04
N LEU A 440 -0.50 5.68 31.89
CA LEU A 440 0.31 5.58 30.68
C LEU A 440 0.84 4.14 30.45
N ILE A 441 1.27 3.46 31.51
CA ILE A 441 1.72 2.06 31.42
C ILE A 441 0.56 1.16 31.00
N ALA A 442 -0.62 1.29 31.59
CA ALA A 442 -1.80 0.51 31.23
C ALA A 442 -2.15 0.67 29.74
N VAL A 443 -2.23 1.91 29.26
CA VAL A 443 -2.49 2.19 27.83
C VAL A 443 -1.41 1.58 26.92
N ARG A 444 -0.14 1.58 27.33
CA ARG A 444 0.95 0.96 26.55
C ARG A 444 0.87 -0.56 26.52
N GLU A 445 0.44 -1.20 27.59
CA GLU A 445 0.19 -2.65 27.59
C GLU A 445 -1.01 -3.01 26.70
N ASP A 446 -2.09 -2.21 26.71
CA ASP A 446 -3.21 -2.40 25.78
C ASP A 446 -2.78 -2.25 24.31
N ILE A 447 -1.97 -1.24 23.98
CA ILE A 447 -1.39 -1.08 22.66
C ILE A 447 -0.54 -2.30 22.26
N LYS A 448 0.26 -2.82 23.18
CA LYS A 448 1.09 -4.00 22.96
C LYS A 448 0.23 -5.26 22.74
N ALA A 449 -0.83 -5.44 23.52
CA ALA A 449 -1.77 -6.56 23.38
C ALA A 449 -2.49 -6.53 22.03
N ILE A 450 -2.93 -5.36 21.57
CA ILE A 450 -3.53 -5.19 20.24
C ILE A 450 -2.53 -5.54 19.13
N ARG A 451 -1.29 -5.06 19.23
CA ARG A 451 -0.24 -5.36 18.24
C ARG A 451 0.18 -6.83 18.21
N ALA A 452 0.09 -7.51 19.34
CA ALA A 452 0.41 -8.94 19.41
C ALA A 452 -0.57 -9.83 18.63
N LYS A 453 -1.81 -9.38 18.43
CA LYS A 453 -2.81 -10.10 17.61
C LYS A 453 -2.43 -10.16 16.13
N GLY A 454 -1.70 -9.16 15.61
CA GLY A 454 -1.16 -9.10 14.25
C GLY A 454 -2.16 -9.36 13.13
N PRO A 455 -1.78 -9.17 11.87
CA PRO A 455 -2.57 -9.56 10.71
C PRO A 455 -2.42 -11.05 10.39
N GLN A 456 -3.44 -11.65 9.73
CA GLN A 456 -3.41 -13.05 9.29
C GLN A 456 -2.28 -13.35 8.28
N ALA A 457 -1.89 -12.36 7.48
CA ALA A 457 -0.85 -12.47 6.49
C ALA A 457 0.39 -11.68 6.91
N ALA A 458 1.57 -12.28 6.79
CA ALA A 458 2.84 -11.58 7.03
C ALA A 458 3.19 -10.61 5.90
N ARG A 459 2.72 -10.86 4.69
CA ARG A 459 2.97 -10.07 3.47
C ARG A 459 1.71 -9.95 2.62
N VAL A 460 1.69 -8.91 1.78
CA VAL A 460 0.63 -8.69 0.79
C VAL A 460 1.19 -8.12 -0.50
N TYR A 461 0.69 -8.61 -1.64
CA TYR A 461 0.90 -8.01 -2.94
C TYR A 461 -0.02 -6.79 -3.08
N THR A 462 0.57 -5.60 -3.20
CA THR A 462 -0.16 -4.34 -3.11
C THR A 462 0.65 -3.18 -3.71
N VAL A 463 0.22 -1.95 -3.52
CA VAL A 463 0.94 -0.75 -3.94
C VAL A 463 2.21 -0.55 -3.13
N VAL A 464 3.33 -0.45 -3.82
CA VAL A 464 4.60 0.08 -3.32
C VAL A 464 4.74 1.51 -3.83
N SER A 465 4.44 2.48 -2.97
CA SER A 465 4.50 3.91 -3.32
C SER A 465 5.90 4.34 -3.71
N ARG A 466 6.03 5.07 -4.81
CA ARG A 466 7.25 5.76 -5.22
C ARG A 466 6.96 7.24 -5.37
N GLN A 467 7.97 8.07 -5.18
CA GLN A 467 7.83 9.49 -5.47
C GLN A 467 7.55 9.68 -6.95
N PRO A 468 6.40 10.25 -7.34
CA PRO A 468 6.08 10.49 -8.74
C PRO A 468 7.03 11.51 -9.36
N GLY A 469 7.40 11.29 -10.61
CA GLY A 469 8.03 12.33 -11.44
C GLY A 469 7.01 13.34 -11.97
N VAL A 470 7.48 14.31 -12.71
CA VAL A 470 6.62 15.21 -13.49
C VAL A 470 5.91 14.40 -14.57
N THR A 471 4.60 14.57 -14.68
CA THR A 471 3.80 13.95 -15.73
C THR A 471 3.58 14.94 -16.86
N HIS A 472 3.69 14.46 -18.10
CA HIS A 472 3.52 15.28 -19.30
C HIS A 472 2.38 14.74 -20.15
N ILE A 473 1.68 15.63 -20.84
CA ILE A 473 0.82 15.26 -21.98
C ILE A 473 1.76 14.76 -23.09
N LEU A 474 1.41 13.64 -23.72
CA LEU A 474 2.20 13.05 -24.80
C LEU A 474 1.46 13.23 -26.12
N ASP A 475 2.14 13.80 -27.14
CA ASP A 475 1.57 13.91 -28.47
C ASP A 475 1.18 12.52 -29.00
N ARG A 476 -0.12 12.32 -29.23
CA ARG A 476 -0.70 11.03 -29.63
C ARG A 476 -0.25 9.83 -28.78
N GLY A 477 -0.03 10.05 -27.48
CA GLY A 477 0.43 9.01 -26.56
C GLY A 477 1.89 8.59 -26.72
N ASN A 478 2.69 9.29 -27.53
CA ASN A 478 4.08 8.96 -27.81
C ASN A 478 4.99 9.38 -26.65
N VAL A 479 5.61 8.41 -25.97
CA VAL A 479 6.49 8.62 -24.81
C VAL A 479 7.74 9.46 -25.09
N LEU A 480 8.09 9.66 -26.36
CA LEU A 480 9.22 10.48 -26.82
C LEU A 480 8.84 11.92 -27.16
N LYS A 481 7.52 12.25 -27.16
CA LYS A 481 7.00 13.57 -27.54
C LYS A 481 6.18 14.19 -26.42
N PRO A 482 6.80 14.63 -25.30
CA PRO A 482 6.11 15.40 -24.26
C PRO A 482 5.77 16.80 -24.78
N VAL A 483 4.52 17.24 -24.56
CA VAL A 483 4.01 18.54 -25.07
C VAL A 483 3.87 19.56 -23.93
N GLY A 484 3.44 19.12 -22.74
CA GLY A 484 3.23 20.03 -21.60
C GLY A 484 3.14 19.28 -20.29
N GLU A 485 3.45 19.95 -19.17
CA GLU A 485 3.33 19.38 -17.83
C GLU A 485 1.88 19.43 -17.35
N VAL A 486 1.50 18.42 -16.54
CA VAL A 486 0.21 18.40 -15.86
C VAL A 486 0.39 18.09 -14.39
N THR A 487 -0.46 18.69 -13.57
CA THR A 487 -0.61 18.41 -12.15
C THR A 487 -1.71 17.37 -11.92
N PRO A 488 -1.70 16.61 -10.82
CA PRO A 488 -2.77 15.68 -10.52
C PRO A 488 -4.10 16.39 -10.30
N SER A 489 -5.12 15.99 -11.05
CA SER A 489 -6.49 16.49 -10.92
C SER A 489 -7.53 15.41 -11.24
N GLY A 490 -8.80 15.71 -10.98
CA GLY A 490 -9.96 14.97 -11.47
C GLY A 490 -10.27 15.30 -12.94
N ILE A 491 -11.48 14.94 -13.39
CA ILE A 491 -12.01 15.20 -14.75
C ILE A 491 -12.80 16.51 -14.71
N ASP A 492 -12.38 17.49 -15.47
CA ASP A 492 -12.99 18.84 -15.48
C ASP A 492 -14.45 18.84 -15.90
N ALA A 493 -14.87 17.92 -16.75
CA ALA A 493 -16.25 17.78 -17.18
C ALA A 493 -17.24 17.45 -16.03
N ILE A 494 -16.77 16.94 -14.90
CA ILE A 494 -17.61 16.69 -13.71
C ILE A 494 -17.72 17.98 -12.88
N LYS A 495 -18.43 18.95 -13.37
CA LYS A 495 -18.52 20.32 -12.81
C LYS A 495 -19.07 20.41 -11.38
N ALA A 496 -19.71 19.35 -10.87
CA ALA A 496 -20.27 19.34 -9.51
C ALA A 496 -19.21 19.22 -8.41
N VAL A 497 -17.96 18.92 -8.76
CA VAL A 497 -16.83 18.78 -7.84
C VAL A 497 -15.61 19.44 -8.47
N GLU A 498 -14.92 20.30 -7.70
CA GLU A 498 -13.68 20.92 -8.17
C GLU A 498 -12.67 19.86 -8.61
N ALA A 499 -12.21 19.95 -9.86
CA ALA A 499 -11.28 18.97 -10.42
C ALA A 499 -9.84 19.21 -9.97
N ASP A 500 -9.43 20.44 -9.72
CA ASP A 500 -8.07 20.73 -9.23
C ASP A 500 -7.87 20.25 -7.79
N PHE A 501 -6.84 19.45 -7.58
CA PHE A 501 -6.50 18.96 -6.24
C PHE A 501 -5.67 19.96 -5.43
N GLY A 502 -5.27 21.07 -5.98
CA GLY A 502 -4.37 22.05 -5.35
C GLY A 502 -2.98 21.48 -5.05
N LEU A 503 -2.52 20.50 -5.84
CA LEU A 503 -1.26 19.80 -5.63
C LEU A 503 -0.26 20.11 -6.76
N GLY A 504 0.95 20.52 -6.39
CA GLY A 504 2.06 20.65 -7.33
C GLY A 504 2.72 19.30 -7.68
N ASN A 505 3.64 19.35 -8.65
CA ASN A 505 4.40 18.18 -9.13
C ASN A 505 5.27 17.49 -8.04
N ASN A 506 5.58 18.17 -6.93
CA ASN A 506 6.34 17.62 -5.81
C ASN A 506 5.47 16.84 -4.79
N ALA A 507 4.15 16.83 -4.95
CA ALA A 507 3.26 16.11 -4.05
C ALA A 507 3.59 14.61 -4.04
N SER A 508 3.60 13.99 -2.86
CA SER A 508 3.86 12.56 -2.70
C SER A 508 2.73 11.73 -3.31
N ASP A 509 3.03 10.47 -3.68
CA ASP A 509 2.05 9.51 -4.16
C ASP A 509 0.82 9.40 -3.22
N GLY A 510 1.07 9.31 -1.92
CA GLY A 510 -0.02 9.23 -0.93
C GLY A 510 -0.92 10.47 -0.91
N GLN A 511 -0.37 11.68 -1.04
CA GLN A 511 -1.15 12.92 -1.13
C GLN A 511 -2.02 12.95 -2.39
N ARG A 512 -1.45 12.55 -3.53
CA ARG A 512 -2.16 12.49 -4.82
C ARG A 512 -3.33 11.49 -4.76
N ARG A 513 -3.09 10.26 -4.30
CA ARG A 513 -4.12 9.22 -4.16
C ARG A 513 -5.21 9.60 -3.15
N ARG A 514 -4.84 10.28 -2.06
CA ARG A 514 -5.82 10.77 -1.08
C ARG A 514 -6.78 11.77 -1.72
N LYS A 515 -6.26 12.75 -2.45
CA LYS A 515 -7.08 13.74 -3.14
C LYS A 515 -7.96 13.14 -4.23
N LEU A 516 -7.43 12.17 -4.98
CA LEU A 516 -8.20 11.40 -5.95
C LEU A 516 -9.36 10.65 -5.26
N ALA A 517 -9.09 9.98 -4.15
CA ALA A 517 -10.11 9.26 -3.39
C ALA A 517 -11.20 10.20 -2.83
N GLU A 518 -10.81 11.37 -2.30
CA GLU A 518 -11.71 12.41 -1.82
C GLU A 518 -12.60 12.94 -2.96
N TRP A 519 -12.02 13.19 -4.14
CA TRP A 519 -12.73 13.68 -5.32
C TRP A 519 -13.72 12.65 -5.88
N ILE A 520 -13.31 11.38 -6.06
CA ILE A 520 -14.19 10.30 -6.54
C ILE A 520 -15.37 10.13 -5.61
N THR A 521 -15.14 10.10 -4.30
CA THR A 521 -16.19 9.83 -3.28
C THR A 521 -16.86 11.08 -2.76
N HIS A 522 -16.67 12.22 -3.41
CA HIS A 522 -17.32 13.46 -2.99
C HIS A 522 -18.84 13.32 -3.07
N PRO A 523 -19.61 13.77 -2.06
CA PRO A 523 -21.07 13.61 -2.07
C PRO A 523 -21.78 14.22 -3.26
N SER A 524 -21.20 15.27 -3.82
CA SER A 524 -21.71 15.94 -5.03
C SER A 524 -21.27 15.26 -6.34
N ASN A 525 -20.40 14.23 -6.31
CA ASN A 525 -20.02 13.52 -7.53
C ASN A 525 -21.21 12.72 -8.07
N PRO A 526 -21.77 13.10 -9.24
CA PRO A 526 -23.01 12.52 -9.72
C PRO A 526 -22.86 11.06 -10.17
N LEU A 527 -21.67 10.61 -10.49
CA LEU A 527 -21.40 9.28 -11.04
C LEU A 527 -21.18 8.23 -9.96
N PHE A 528 -20.50 8.59 -8.88
CA PHE A 528 -20.07 7.66 -7.84
C PHE A 528 -21.19 6.76 -7.30
N GLY A 529 -22.29 7.38 -6.88
CA GLY A 529 -23.45 6.64 -6.35
C GLY A 529 -24.24 5.91 -7.41
N ARG A 530 -24.43 6.55 -8.60
CA ARG A 530 -25.19 5.96 -9.74
C ARG A 530 -24.55 4.67 -10.24
N VAL A 531 -23.23 4.66 -10.39
CA VAL A 531 -22.50 3.49 -10.89
C VAL A 531 -22.70 2.30 -9.95
N MET A 532 -22.57 2.47 -8.64
CA MET A 532 -22.74 1.37 -7.70
C MET A 532 -24.21 0.95 -7.54
N ALA A 533 -25.16 1.89 -7.51
CA ALA A 533 -26.59 1.59 -7.47
C ALA A 533 -27.02 0.77 -8.71
N ASN A 534 -26.53 1.16 -9.87
CA ASN A 534 -26.77 0.44 -11.12
C ASN A 534 -26.17 -0.97 -11.13
N ARG A 535 -24.96 -1.15 -10.59
CA ARG A 535 -24.33 -2.48 -10.47
C ARG A 535 -25.10 -3.39 -9.53
N ILE A 536 -25.52 -2.90 -8.38
CA ILE A 536 -26.35 -3.68 -7.44
C ILE A 536 -27.65 -4.08 -8.12
N TRP A 537 -28.31 -3.16 -8.84
CA TRP A 537 -29.49 -3.44 -9.65
C TRP A 537 -29.20 -4.52 -10.72
N HIS A 538 -28.13 -4.34 -11.48
CA HIS A 538 -27.72 -5.28 -12.52
C HIS A 538 -27.55 -6.70 -11.99
N TYR A 539 -26.88 -6.85 -10.85
CA TYR A 539 -26.67 -8.18 -10.28
C TYR A 539 -27.93 -8.81 -9.70
N HIS A 540 -28.94 -8.03 -9.38
CA HIS A 540 -30.25 -8.54 -8.96
C HIS A 540 -31.16 -8.91 -10.16
N PHE A 541 -31.19 -8.11 -11.19
CA PHE A 541 -32.11 -8.27 -12.32
C PHE A 541 -31.49 -8.87 -13.60
N GLY A 542 -30.16 -9.06 -13.63
CA GLY A 542 -29.44 -9.54 -14.80
C GLY A 542 -29.20 -8.48 -15.88
N ALA A 543 -29.76 -7.27 -15.73
CA ALA A 543 -29.53 -6.11 -16.58
C ALA A 543 -29.55 -4.84 -15.71
N GLY A 544 -28.65 -3.90 -16.00
CA GLY A 544 -28.63 -2.61 -15.33
C GLY A 544 -29.76 -1.68 -15.79
N LEU A 545 -30.11 -0.68 -14.99
CA LEU A 545 -30.89 0.46 -15.45
C LEU A 545 -30.15 1.19 -16.60
N VAL A 546 -28.83 1.35 -16.44
CA VAL A 546 -27.87 1.57 -17.52
C VAL A 546 -27.26 0.21 -17.84
N ASN A 547 -27.49 -0.30 -19.06
CA ASN A 547 -27.09 -1.67 -19.43
C ASN A 547 -25.59 -1.82 -19.71
N THR A 548 -24.85 -0.71 -19.69
CA THR A 548 -23.38 -0.61 -19.78
C THR A 548 -22.78 -0.19 -18.44
N PRO A 549 -22.63 -1.09 -17.43
CA PRO A 549 -22.32 -0.70 -16.05
C PRO A 549 -20.96 -0.01 -15.84
N ASN A 550 -20.04 -0.12 -16.80
CA ASN A 550 -18.74 0.56 -16.80
C ASN A 550 -18.66 1.74 -17.77
N GLU A 551 -19.79 2.07 -18.45
CA GLU A 551 -19.84 3.13 -19.45
C GLU A 551 -21.14 3.92 -19.30
N PHE A 552 -21.07 5.06 -18.62
CA PHE A 552 -22.14 6.02 -18.37
C PHE A 552 -22.02 7.25 -19.28
N GLY A 553 -20.97 7.29 -20.10
CA GLY A 553 -20.75 8.31 -21.12
C GLY A 553 -21.69 8.21 -22.32
N PHE A 554 -21.43 9.01 -23.34
CA PHE A 554 -22.27 9.06 -24.56
C PHE A 554 -22.30 7.75 -25.36
N ASN A 555 -21.26 6.91 -25.23
CA ASN A 555 -21.22 5.57 -25.81
C ASN A 555 -22.07 4.56 -25.01
N GLY A 556 -22.39 4.87 -23.77
CA GLY A 556 -23.19 4.01 -22.91
C GLY A 556 -24.68 4.04 -23.28
N THR A 557 -25.40 3.04 -22.77
CA THR A 557 -26.85 3.02 -22.92
C THR A 557 -27.50 4.06 -22.02
N LYS A 558 -28.51 4.77 -22.54
CA LYS A 558 -29.34 5.63 -21.69
C LYS A 558 -30.08 4.79 -20.64
N PRO A 559 -30.28 5.32 -19.43
CA PRO A 559 -31.00 4.61 -18.39
C PRO A 559 -32.43 4.32 -18.81
N SER A 560 -32.90 3.09 -18.59
CA SER A 560 -34.29 2.70 -18.88
C SER A 560 -35.30 3.42 -17.97
N HIS A 561 -34.90 3.69 -16.73
CA HIS A 561 -35.71 4.35 -15.71
C HIS A 561 -34.84 5.39 -14.97
N PRO A 562 -34.63 6.60 -15.57
CA PRO A 562 -33.70 7.60 -14.97
C PRO A 562 -34.13 8.04 -13.58
N GLY A 563 -35.41 8.29 -13.34
CA GLY A 563 -35.90 8.66 -12.02
C GLY A 563 -35.71 7.57 -10.94
N LEU A 564 -35.75 6.29 -11.33
CA LEU A 564 -35.47 5.19 -10.42
C LEU A 564 -33.97 5.12 -10.08
N LEU A 565 -33.10 5.32 -11.06
CA LEU A 565 -31.66 5.36 -10.82
C LEU A 565 -31.27 6.49 -9.85
N ASP A 566 -31.85 7.67 -10.06
CA ASP A 566 -31.63 8.82 -9.18
C ASP A 566 -32.18 8.59 -7.78
N TYR A 567 -33.37 8.00 -7.66
CA TYR A 567 -33.97 7.64 -6.38
C TYR A 567 -33.11 6.65 -5.59
N LEU A 568 -32.66 5.57 -6.23
CA LEU A 568 -31.78 4.59 -5.59
C LEU A 568 -30.45 5.20 -5.16
N THR A 569 -29.90 6.08 -5.95
CA THR A 569 -28.65 6.81 -5.63
C THR A 569 -28.85 7.74 -4.44
N MET A 570 -29.94 8.50 -4.41
CA MET A 570 -30.29 9.40 -3.31
C MET A 570 -30.49 8.60 -1.99
N ILE A 571 -31.23 7.50 -2.04
CA ILE A 571 -31.42 6.62 -0.87
C ILE A 571 -30.08 6.06 -0.38
N PHE A 572 -29.22 5.61 -1.32
CA PHE A 572 -27.91 5.08 -0.99
C PHE A 572 -27.04 6.11 -0.26
N ALA A 573 -26.98 7.34 -0.77
CA ALA A 573 -26.26 8.45 -0.13
C ALA A 573 -26.88 8.81 1.24
N LYS A 574 -28.22 8.99 1.32
CA LYS A 574 -28.96 9.31 2.56
C LYS A 574 -28.77 8.25 3.64
N LYS A 575 -28.60 6.98 3.26
CA LYS A 575 -28.30 5.87 4.16
C LYS A 575 -26.80 5.64 4.37
N LYS A 576 -25.98 6.69 4.19
CA LYS A 576 -24.52 6.70 4.42
C LYS A 576 -23.81 5.59 3.65
N TRP A 577 -24.16 5.43 2.39
CA TRP A 577 -23.55 4.46 1.49
C TRP A 577 -23.63 3.00 1.95
N ASN A 578 -24.72 2.65 2.63
CA ASN A 578 -24.95 1.31 3.20
C ASN A 578 -25.47 0.36 2.12
N MET A 579 -24.61 -0.56 1.64
CA MET A 579 -24.96 -1.50 0.57
C MET A 579 -26.09 -2.47 0.96
N LYS A 580 -26.08 -3.02 2.19
CA LYS A 580 -27.12 -3.95 2.64
C LYS A 580 -28.51 -3.29 2.69
N THR A 581 -28.55 -2.01 3.02
CA THR A 581 -29.80 -1.24 2.95
C THR A 581 -30.30 -1.11 1.52
N LEU A 582 -29.42 -0.81 0.56
CA LEU A 582 -29.81 -0.73 -0.85
C LEU A 582 -30.32 -2.08 -1.37
N HIS A 583 -29.64 -3.17 -1.04
CA HIS A 583 -30.12 -4.52 -1.34
C HIS A 583 -31.55 -4.75 -0.79
N ARG A 584 -31.76 -4.39 0.46
CA ARG A 584 -33.09 -4.55 1.10
C ARG A 584 -34.16 -3.79 0.31
N TYR A 585 -33.93 -2.53 -0.02
CA TYR A 585 -34.88 -1.73 -0.82
C TYR A 585 -35.24 -2.40 -2.14
N ILE A 586 -34.24 -2.93 -2.84
CA ILE A 586 -34.43 -3.61 -4.12
C ILE A 586 -35.23 -4.91 -3.94
N VAL A 587 -34.80 -5.82 -3.05
CA VAL A 587 -35.41 -7.16 -2.95
C VAL A 587 -36.78 -7.18 -2.24
N THR A 588 -37.16 -6.08 -1.56
CA THR A 588 -38.51 -5.92 -1.00
C THR A 588 -39.48 -5.28 -1.96
N SER A 589 -39.00 -4.72 -3.08
CA SER A 589 -39.85 -4.07 -4.08
C SER A 589 -40.81 -5.04 -4.75
N SER A 590 -41.98 -4.55 -5.17
CA SER A 590 -42.93 -5.34 -5.96
C SER A 590 -42.31 -5.82 -7.27
N THR A 591 -41.45 -5.00 -7.88
CA THR A 591 -40.71 -5.34 -9.11
C THR A 591 -39.83 -6.59 -8.94
N TYR A 592 -39.14 -6.72 -7.81
CA TYR A 592 -38.30 -7.91 -7.55
C TYR A 592 -39.14 -9.15 -7.22
N ARG A 593 -40.28 -8.95 -6.57
CA ARG A 593 -41.15 -10.04 -6.07
C ARG A 593 -42.16 -10.55 -7.09
N GLN A 594 -42.25 -9.96 -8.27
CA GLN A 594 -43.17 -10.41 -9.32
C GLN A 594 -42.75 -11.76 -9.89
N SER A 595 -43.73 -12.45 -10.55
CA SER A 595 -43.50 -13.73 -11.19
C SER A 595 -42.48 -13.64 -12.35
N SER A 596 -41.73 -14.72 -12.57
CA SER A 596 -40.89 -14.88 -13.77
C SER A 596 -41.66 -15.44 -14.98
N ARG A 597 -42.90 -15.85 -14.83
CA ARG A 597 -43.71 -16.41 -15.92
C ARG A 597 -43.91 -15.36 -17.01
N ALA A 598 -43.73 -15.79 -18.26
CA ALA A 598 -44.01 -14.97 -19.41
C ALA A 598 -45.50 -14.94 -19.68
N ASN A 599 -45.98 -13.81 -20.24
CA ASN A 599 -47.32 -13.71 -20.80
C ASN A 599 -47.25 -13.16 -22.26
N PRO A 600 -48.20 -13.52 -23.15
CA PRO A 600 -48.15 -13.13 -24.55
C PRO A 600 -48.09 -11.64 -24.77
N LYS A 601 -48.87 -10.86 -24.02
CA LYS A 601 -48.91 -9.39 -24.13
C LYS A 601 -47.58 -8.75 -23.77
N GLY A 602 -46.96 -9.20 -22.67
CA GLY A 602 -45.65 -8.69 -22.26
C GLY A 602 -44.56 -9.05 -23.27
N LEU A 603 -44.55 -10.27 -23.81
CA LEU A 603 -43.63 -10.68 -24.86
C LEU A 603 -43.80 -9.88 -26.15
N ALA A 604 -45.04 -9.59 -26.57
CA ALA A 604 -45.29 -8.80 -27.75
C ALA A 604 -44.87 -7.33 -27.61
N THR A 605 -45.01 -6.75 -26.41
CA THR A 605 -44.73 -5.34 -26.12
C THR A 605 -43.26 -5.06 -25.78
N ASP A 606 -42.66 -5.94 -24.99
CA ASP A 606 -41.31 -5.76 -24.44
C ASP A 606 -40.63 -7.13 -24.20
N ALA A 607 -40.31 -7.82 -25.29
CA ALA A 607 -39.64 -9.14 -25.23
C ALA A 607 -38.35 -9.09 -24.41
N GLY A 608 -37.61 -8.01 -24.45
CA GLY A 608 -36.38 -7.76 -23.73
C GLY A 608 -36.57 -7.48 -22.23
N ASN A 609 -37.82 -7.40 -21.76
CA ASN A 609 -38.14 -7.08 -20.37
C ASN A 609 -37.46 -5.80 -19.84
N ARG A 610 -37.34 -4.78 -20.73
CA ARG A 610 -36.72 -3.51 -20.38
C ARG A 610 -37.58 -2.69 -19.43
N LEU A 611 -38.91 -2.86 -19.54
CA LEU A 611 -39.93 -2.18 -18.71
C LEU A 611 -40.22 -2.97 -17.40
N LEU A 612 -39.50 -4.06 -17.14
CA LEU A 612 -39.57 -4.83 -15.91
C LEU A 612 -40.97 -5.42 -15.62
N TRP A 613 -41.68 -5.90 -16.64
CA TRP A 613 -43.01 -6.46 -16.50
C TRP A 613 -43.06 -7.87 -15.89
N ARG A 614 -41.89 -8.55 -15.76
CA ARG A 614 -41.70 -9.80 -15.02
C ARG A 614 -40.34 -9.85 -14.37
N MET A 615 -40.14 -10.75 -13.40
CA MET A 615 -38.79 -11.07 -12.95
C MET A 615 -38.07 -11.87 -14.04
N ARG A 616 -36.85 -11.48 -14.37
CA ARG A 616 -36.07 -12.19 -15.39
C ARG A 616 -35.52 -13.49 -14.85
N PRO A 617 -35.76 -14.67 -15.48
CA PRO A 617 -35.03 -15.89 -15.16
C PRO A 617 -33.54 -15.69 -15.33
N ARG A 618 -32.77 -16.22 -14.40
CA ARG A 618 -31.34 -16.06 -14.38
C ARG A 618 -30.64 -17.41 -14.22
N ARG A 619 -29.63 -17.62 -15.04
CA ARG A 619 -28.78 -18.81 -14.96
C ARG A 619 -27.80 -18.72 -13.80
N LEU A 620 -27.42 -19.85 -13.21
CA LEU A 620 -26.32 -19.91 -12.26
C LEU A 620 -24.99 -19.54 -12.94
N ALA A 621 -24.18 -18.73 -12.28
CA ALA A 621 -22.83 -18.48 -12.73
C ALA A 621 -21.97 -19.76 -12.56
N ALA A 622 -20.85 -19.84 -13.28
CA ALA A 622 -19.96 -21.01 -13.27
C ALA A 622 -19.51 -21.43 -11.87
N GLU A 623 -19.15 -20.46 -11.03
CA GLU A 623 -18.75 -20.72 -9.65
C GLU A 623 -19.93 -21.18 -8.79
N GLU A 624 -21.12 -20.61 -9.02
CA GLU A 624 -22.35 -21.05 -8.33
C GLU A 624 -22.69 -22.47 -8.69
N LEU A 625 -22.59 -22.83 -9.98
CA LEU A 625 -22.84 -24.19 -10.48
C LEU A 625 -21.90 -25.20 -9.81
N ARG A 626 -20.59 -24.92 -9.80
CA ARG A 626 -19.61 -25.79 -9.14
C ARG A 626 -19.86 -25.90 -7.62
N ASP A 627 -20.09 -24.78 -6.97
CA ASP A 627 -20.34 -24.75 -5.52
C ASP A 627 -21.64 -25.49 -5.16
N THR A 628 -22.68 -25.41 -6.01
CA THR A 628 -23.93 -26.13 -5.85
C THR A 628 -23.72 -27.66 -5.98
N MET A 629 -22.94 -28.09 -6.96
CA MET A 629 -22.62 -29.53 -7.11
C MET A 629 -21.94 -30.09 -5.85
N LEU A 630 -20.99 -29.34 -5.28
CA LEU A 630 -20.31 -29.69 -4.03
C LEU A 630 -21.28 -29.67 -2.82
N ALA A 631 -22.22 -28.73 -2.80
CA ALA A 631 -23.20 -28.67 -1.71
C ALA A 631 -24.20 -29.81 -1.75
N VAL A 632 -24.71 -30.13 -2.94
CA VAL A 632 -25.69 -31.24 -3.15
C VAL A 632 -25.04 -32.59 -2.87
N SER A 633 -23.79 -32.77 -3.23
CA SER A 633 -23.02 -34.01 -2.92
C SER A 633 -22.57 -34.09 -1.45
N GLY A 634 -22.80 -33.05 -0.62
CA GLY A 634 -22.39 -33.02 0.79
C GLY A 634 -20.93 -32.72 1.03
N ASN A 635 -20.13 -32.41 -0.02
CA ASN A 635 -18.67 -32.23 0.09
C ASN A 635 -18.21 -30.77 0.21
N LEU A 636 -19.12 -29.80 0.15
CA LEU A 636 -18.73 -28.39 0.17
C LEU A 636 -18.05 -28.00 1.48
N ASN A 637 -16.75 -27.67 1.40
CA ASN A 637 -16.00 -27.13 2.52
C ASN A 637 -16.33 -25.64 2.70
N MET A 638 -16.94 -25.33 3.82
CA MET A 638 -17.43 -23.99 4.17
C MET A 638 -16.40 -23.11 4.86
N GLN A 639 -15.12 -23.48 4.86
CA GLN A 639 -14.05 -22.67 5.47
C GLN A 639 -13.95 -21.27 4.83
N LEU A 640 -14.00 -20.25 5.68
CA LEU A 640 -13.90 -18.83 5.29
C LEU A 640 -12.46 -18.34 5.27
N GLY A 641 -12.10 -17.54 4.25
CA GLY A 641 -10.85 -16.81 4.19
C GLY A 641 -9.61 -17.69 4.08
N GLY A 642 -8.47 -17.11 4.39
CA GLY A 642 -7.17 -17.80 4.28
C GLY A 642 -6.62 -17.86 2.84
N VAL A 643 -5.54 -18.58 2.69
CA VAL A 643 -4.91 -18.84 1.40
C VAL A 643 -5.86 -19.63 0.48
N GLY A 644 -5.84 -19.35 -0.80
CA GLY A 644 -6.63 -20.08 -1.78
C GLY A 644 -6.14 -21.53 -1.98
N TYR A 645 -7.07 -22.43 -2.35
CA TYR A 645 -6.68 -23.77 -2.80
C TYR A 645 -6.16 -23.71 -4.25
N ARG A 646 -5.27 -24.65 -4.59
CA ARG A 646 -4.70 -24.79 -5.92
C ARG A 646 -5.19 -26.09 -6.58
N ASP A 647 -5.74 -25.94 -7.77
CA ASP A 647 -6.08 -27.02 -8.69
C ASP A 647 -5.22 -26.94 -9.96
N VAL A 648 -4.06 -26.32 -9.85
CA VAL A 648 -3.09 -26.17 -10.92
C VAL A 648 -1.72 -26.62 -10.46
N ARG A 649 -0.97 -27.26 -11.38
CA ARG A 649 0.47 -27.49 -11.27
C ARG A 649 1.19 -26.34 -11.96
N GLU A 650 2.00 -25.63 -11.21
CA GLU A 650 2.90 -24.61 -11.72
C GLU A 650 4.19 -25.27 -12.19
N TYR A 651 4.66 -24.89 -13.37
CA TYR A 651 5.99 -25.24 -13.86
C TYR A 651 6.64 -24.07 -14.59
N LYS A 652 7.96 -24.11 -14.71
CA LYS A 652 8.75 -23.07 -15.39
C LYS A 652 9.36 -23.60 -16.66
N PHE A 653 9.26 -22.80 -17.72
CA PHE A 653 9.98 -23.05 -18.95
C PHE A 653 10.55 -21.73 -19.48
N LYS A 654 11.85 -21.69 -19.75
CA LYS A 654 12.58 -20.49 -20.21
C LYS A 654 12.29 -19.21 -19.41
N GLY A 655 12.10 -19.33 -18.08
CA GLY A 655 11.81 -18.22 -17.19
C GLY A 655 10.33 -17.88 -17.02
N SER A 656 9.46 -18.35 -17.91
CA SER A 656 8.01 -18.14 -17.85
C SER A 656 7.32 -19.21 -17.00
N HIS A 657 6.25 -18.83 -16.31
CA HIS A 657 5.44 -19.70 -15.48
C HIS A 657 4.19 -20.13 -16.23
N PHE A 658 3.93 -21.43 -16.22
CA PHE A 658 2.77 -22.06 -16.83
C PHE A 658 1.97 -22.79 -15.76
N TYR A 659 0.68 -22.98 -16.02
CA TYR A 659 -0.26 -23.55 -15.07
C TYR A 659 -1.12 -24.59 -15.75
N ASP A 660 -0.85 -25.88 -15.49
CA ASP A 660 -1.68 -26.98 -15.94
C ASP A 660 -2.73 -27.32 -14.88
N ILE A 661 -3.97 -27.54 -15.30
CA ILE A 661 -5.03 -27.97 -14.38
C ILE A 661 -4.72 -29.39 -13.91
N ILE A 662 -4.81 -29.57 -12.60
CA ILE A 662 -4.77 -30.87 -11.94
C ILE A 662 -6.04 -31.06 -11.12
N GLU A 663 -6.92 -31.91 -11.59
CA GLU A 663 -8.08 -32.33 -10.79
C GLU A 663 -7.61 -33.33 -9.74
N GLN A 664 -7.26 -32.83 -8.57
CA GLN A 664 -7.00 -33.65 -7.40
C GLN A 664 -8.27 -33.72 -6.56
N ASN A 665 -8.64 -34.90 -6.14
CA ASN A 665 -9.82 -35.10 -5.31
C ASN A 665 -9.45 -34.92 -3.82
N LYS A 666 -9.03 -33.77 -3.45
CA LYS A 666 -8.62 -33.41 -2.09
C LYS A 666 -9.64 -32.52 -1.40
N PRO A 667 -9.94 -32.73 -0.12
CA PRO A 667 -10.88 -31.90 0.64
C PRO A 667 -10.58 -30.38 0.57
N GLU A 668 -9.31 -30.00 0.42
CA GLU A 668 -8.90 -28.59 0.28
C GLU A 668 -9.46 -27.94 -1.00
N GLN A 669 -9.65 -28.75 -2.06
CA GLN A 669 -10.20 -28.28 -3.35
C GLN A 669 -11.73 -28.21 -3.34
N PHE A 670 -12.39 -28.71 -2.30
CA PHE A 670 -13.85 -28.65 -2.17
C PHE A 670 -14.36 -27.36 -1.54
N ARG A 671 -13.49 -26.41 -1.31
CA ARG A 671 -13.86 -25.06 -0.87
C ARG A 671 -14.65 -24.33 -1.95
N ARG A 672 -15.38 -23.30 -1.53
CA ARG A 672 -16.08 -22.40 -2.46
C ARG A 672 -15.12 -21.83 -3.51
N THR A 673 -15.59 -21.71 -4.74
CA THR A 673 -14.79 -21.34 -5.92
C THR A 673 -14.13 -19.96 -5.79
N ILE A 674 -14.69 -19.04 -5.00
CA ILE A 674 -14.06 -17.75 -4.71
C ILE A 674 -12.67 -17.88 -4.06
N TYR A 675 -12.37 -19.01 -3.42
CA TYR A 675 -11.07 -19.30 -2.81
C TYR A 675 -10.14 -20.10 -3.73
N ARG A 676 -10.51 -20.31 -4.98
CA ARG A 676 -9.62 -20.92 -5.96
C ARG A 676 -8.48 -19.98 -6.30
N PHE A 677 -7.24 -20.46 -6.33
CA PHE A 677 -6.11 -19.75 -6.91
C PHE A 677 -6.36 -19.51 -8.40
N SER A 678 -6.37 -18.26 -8.83
CA SER A 678 -6.79 -17.85 -10.16
C SER A 678 -5.64 -17.20 -10.96
N PRO A 679 -4.68 -18.00 -11.49
CA PRO A 679 -3.63 -17.46 -12.35
C PRO A 679 -4.17 -17.11 -13.73
N ARG A 680 -3.62 -16.04 -14.33
CA ARG A 680 -3.95 -15.64 -15.70
C ARG A 680 -3.40 -16.65 -16.69
N GLY A 681 -4.13 -16.85 -17.81
CA GLY A 681 -3.73 -17.78 -18.86
C GLY A 681 -3.89 -19.25 -18.52
N ALA A 682 -4.30 -19.61 -17.30
CA ALA A 682 -4.65 -20.98 -16.97
C ALA A 682 -6.07 -21.31 -17.46
N ARG A 683 -6.21 -22.34 -18.25
CA ARG A 683 -7.54 -22.85 -18.64
C ARG A 683 -8.27 -23.38 -17.40
N ARG A 684 -9.60 -23.21 -17.37
CA ARG A 684 -10.45 -23.60 -16.24
C ARG A 684 -11.64 -24.40 -16.76
N ASN A 685 -11.38 -25.58 -17.32
CA ASN A 685 -12.32 -26.41 -18.11
C ASN A 685 -13.80 -26.16 -17.83
N LEU A 686 -14.31 -26.58 -16.65
CA LEU A 686 -15.71 -26.39 -16.29
C LEU A 686 -16.10 -24.91 -16.19
N LEU A 687 -15.30 -24.09 -15.52
CA LEU A 687 -15.65 -22.69 -15.28
C LEU A 687 -15.67 -21.87 -16.58
N ASP A 688 -14.69 -22.05 -17.47
CA ASP A 688 -14.63 -21.33 -18.74
C ASP A 688 -15.77 -21.77 -19.69
N THR A 689 -16.14 -23.06 -19.68
CA THR A 689 -17.29 -23.56 -20.43
C THR A 689 -18.61 -22.91 -19.99
N PHE A 690 -18.71 -22.50 -18.72
CA PHE A 690 -19.88 -21.84 -18.15
C PHE A 690 -19.69 -20.32 -17.98
N ASP A 691 -18.95 -19.68 -18.87
CA ASP A 691 -18.80 -18.23 -18.99
C ASP A 691 -18.16 -17.54 -17.78
N CYS A 692 -17.23 -18.20 -17.05
CA CYS A 692 -16.46 -17.53 -16.01
C CYS A 692 -15.53 -16.48 -16.64
N PRO A 693 -15.53 -15.22 -16.18
CA PRO A 693 -14.71 -14.16 -16.77
C PRO A 693 -13.22 -14.45 -16.70
N ASP A 694 -12.48 -14.00 -17.71
CA ASP A 694 -11.03 -13.95 -17.68
C ASP A 694 -10.56 -12.84 -16.74
N SER A 695 -9.68 -13.19 -15.81
CA SER A 695 -9.10 -12.21 -14.86
C SER A 695 -8.08 -11.24 -15.48
N SER A 696 -7.82 -11.35 -16.78
CA SER A 696 -6.94 -10.41 -17.51
C SER A 696 -7.65 -9.14 -17.94
N THR A 697 -9.00 -9.13 -17.93
CA THR A 697 -9.82 -8.00 -18.36
C THR A 697 -10.88 -7.63 -17.34
N LEU A 698 -11.31 -6.37 -17.32
CA LEU A 698 -12.44 -5.91 -16.51
C LEU A 698 -13.72 -6.58 -16.99
N ALA A 699 -14.49 -7.19 -16.10
CA ALA A 699 -15.75 -7.85 -16.42
C ALA A 699 -16.94 -7.22 -15.66
N PRO A 700 -17.48 -6.09 -16.14
CA PRO A 700 -18.62 -5.43 -15.52
C PRO A 700 -19.92 -6.22 -15.70
N THR A 701 -20.00 -7.00 -16.75
CA THR A 701 -21.09 -7.93 -17.09
C THR A 701 -20.50 -9.29 -17.40
N ARG A 702 -21.25 -10.35 -17.12
CA ARG A 702 -20.87 -11.72 -17.51
C ARG A 702 -21.67 -12.15 -18.72
N ALA A 703 -21.01 -12.86 -19.63
CA ALA A 703 -21.73 -13.61 -20.67
C ALA A 703 -22.65 -14.63 -20.00
N SER A 704 -23.72 -14.98 -20.71
CA SER A 704 -24.63 -16.07 -20.32
C SER A 704 -25.04 -16.78 -21.59
N THR A 705 -24.22 -17.72 -22.03
CA THR A 705 -24.43 -18.48 -23.26
C THR A 705 -25.08 -19.82 -22.98
N THR A 706 -25.76 -20.36 -23.98
CA THR A 706 -26.24 -21.76 -23.96
C THR A 706 -25.63 -22.47 -25.17
N THR A 707 -24.72 -23.40 -24.90
CA THR A 707 -23.94 -24.06 -25.94
C THR A 707 -23.99 -25.59 -25.80
N PRO A 708 -23.84 -26.34 -26.88
CA PRO A 708 -23.70 -27.81 -26.82
C PRO A 708 -22.51 -28.24 -25.93
N LEU A 709 -21.44 -27.47 -25.91
CA LEU A 709 -20.27 -27.76 -25.07
C LEU A 709 -20.60 -27.77 -23.57
N GLN A 710 -21.56 -26.95 -23.13
CA GLN A 710 -22.00 -26.92 -21.73
C GLN A 710 -22.73 -28.22 -21.37
N SER A 711 -23.60 -28.72 -22.26
CA SER A 711 -24.27 -30.03 -22.10
C SER A 711 -23.24 -31.15 -22.07
N LEU A 712 -22.31 -31.17 -23.03
CA LEU A 712 -21.23 -32.16 -23.07
C LEU A 712 -20.35 -32.13 -21.82
N ALA A 713 -20.05 -30.91 -21.29
CA ALA A 713 -19.29 -30.77 -20.03
C ALA A 713 -20.05 -31.38 -18.86
N LEU A 714 -21.37 -31.20 -18.75
CA LEU A 714 -22.16 -31.80 -17.67
C LEU A 714 -22.18 -33.33 -17.78
N MET A 715 -22.09 -33.88 -18.99
CA MET A 715 -22.12 -35.33 -19.21
C MET A 715 -20.76 -36.01 -19.06
N ASN A 716 -19.65 -35.29 -19.35
CA ASN A 716 -18.33 -35.92 -19.51
C ASN A 716 -17.24 -35.37 -18.59
N ASN A 717 -17.48 -34.23 -17.92
CA ASN A 717 -16.47 -33.67 -17.06
C ASN A 717 -16.26 -34.54 -15.81
N ARG A 718 -15.02 -34.93 -15.54
CA ARG A 718 -14.65 -35.81 -14.42
C ARG A 718 -15.13 -35.30 -13.06
N PHE A 719 -15.06 -33.96 -12.83
CA PHE A 719 -15.58 -33.40 -11.60
C PHE A 719 -17.08 -33.59 -11.48
N VAL A 720 -17.84 -33.38 -12.57
CA VAL A 720 -19.30 -33.54 -12.58
C VAL A 720 -19.67 -34.99 -12.32
N LEU A 721 -19.11 -35.93 -13.08
CA LEU A 721 -19.36 -37.36 -12.91
C LEU A 721 -19.11 -37.84 -11.49
N ARG A 722 -17.98 -37.37 -10.92
CA ARG A 722 -17.68 -37.70 -9.54
C ARG A 722 -18.69 -37.14 -8.55
N GLN A 723 -19.12 -35.87 -8.71
CA GLN A 723 -20.16 -35.33 -7.82
C GLN A 723 -21.47 -36.11 -7.99
N SER A 724 -21.78 -36.60 -9.17
CA SER A 724 -22.95 -37.47 -9.42
C SER A 724 -22.89 -38.79 -8.64
N ASP A 725 -21.71 -39.44 -8.63
CA ASP A 725 -21.52 -40.69 -7.84
C ASP A 725 -21.71 -40.40 -6.33
N LEU A 726 -21.18 -39.29 -5.86
CA LEU A 726 -21.29 -38.86 -4.44
C LEU A 726 -22.72 -38.47 -4.07
N ILE A 727 -23.47 -37.85 -4.99
CA ILE A 727 -24.90 -37.57 -4.82
C ILE A 727 -25.68 -38.87 -4.73
N ALA A 728 -25.47 -39.83 -5.66
CA ALA A 728 -26.14 -41.13 -5.65
C ALA A 728 -25.88 -41.86 -4.34
N LYS A 729 -24.64 -41.89 -3.87
CA LYS A 729 -24.28 -42.48 -2.57
C LYS A 729 -25.03 -41.79 -1.41
N ARG A 730 -25.04 -40.47 -1.38
CA ARG A 730 -25.73 -39.66 -0.36
C ARG A 730 -27.23 -39.97 -0.34
N LEU A 731 -27.88 -40.05 -1.51
CA LEU A 731 -29.31 -40.34 -1.60
C LEU A 731 -29.62 -41.72 -1.06
N SER A 732 -28.77 -42.71 -1.37
CA SER A 732 -28.93 -44.11 -0.87
C SER A 732 -28.70 -44.19 0.64
N GLU A 733 -27.84 -43.35 1.23
CA GLU A 733 -27.58 -43.31 2.67
C GLU A 733 -28.65 -42.56 3.45
N GLU A 734 -29.18 -41.42 2.92
CA GLU A 734 -30.11 -40.53 3.63
C GLU A 734 -31.60 -40.90 3.42
N ALA A 735 -31.95 -41.60 2.32
CA ALA A 735 -33.32 -42.02 1.98
C ALA A 735 -33.49 -43.51 1.83
N GLU A 736 -32.52 -44.29 2.33
CA GLU A 736 -32.50 -45.78 2.27
C GLU A 736 -32.70 -46.33 0.84
N LYS A 737 -33.44 -47.43 0.70
CA LYS A 737 -33.71 -48.06 -0.61
C LYS A 737 -35.04 -47.63 -1.24
N ASP A 738 -35.70 -46.63 -0.72
CA ASP A 738 -36.96 -46.08 -1.25
C ASP A 738 -36.69 -45.09 -2.39
N VAL A 739 -36.93 -45.51 -3.64
CA VAL A 739 -36.66 -44.70 -4.84
C VAL A 739 -37.48 -43.41 -4.86
N PRO A 740 -38.78 -43.35 -4.56
CA PRO A 740 -39.55 -42.12 -4.44
C PRO A 740 -38.99 -41.14 -3.38
N ALA A 741 -38.55 -41.67 -2.24
CA ALA A 741 -37.93 -40.84 -1.21
C ALA A 741 -36.56 -40.31 -1.69
N GLN A 742 -35.76 -41.08 -2.39
CA GLN A 742 -34.49 -40.64 -3.00
C GLN A 742 -34.72 -39.55 -4.04
N LEU A 743 -35.71 -39.69 -4.93
CA LEU A 743 -36.06 -38.65 -5.91
C LEU A 743 -36.55 -37.38 -5.24
N THR A 744 -37.41 -37.49 -4.24
CA THR A 744 -37.88 -36.34 -3.43
C THR A 744 -36.72 -35.63 -2.76
N LEU A 745 -35.77 -36.36 -2.19
CA LEU A 745 -34.57 -35.80 -1.57
C LEU A 745 -33.67 -35.10 -2.60
N ALA A 746 -33.48 -35.75 -3.78
CA ALA A 746 -32.70 -35.14 -4.87
C ALA A 746 -33.28 -33.79 -5.31
N HIS A 747 -34.61 -33.71 -5.50
CA HIS A 747 -35.30 -32.47 -5.84
C HIS A 747 -35.14 -31.41 -4.73
N LYS A 748 -35.29 -31.80 -3.47
CA LYS A 748 -35.05 -30.86 -2.33
C LYS A 748 -33.63 -30.33 -2.31
N LEU A 749 -32.62 -31.16 -2.51
CA LEU A 749 -31.21 -30.77 -2.49
C LEU A 749 -30.82 -29.91 -3.69
N ALA A 750 -31.27 -30.29 -4.90
CA ALA A 750 -30.89 -29.62 -6.14
C ALA A 750 -31.78 -28.43 -6.50
N LEU A 751 -33.08 -28.53 -6.28
CA LEU A 751 -34.09 -27.54 -6.72
C LEU A 751 -34.74 -26.75 -5.58
N GLY A 752 -34.55 -27.16 -4.33
CA GLY A 752 -35.09 -26.50 -3.15
C GLY A 752 -36.60 -26.71 -2.95
N ARG A 753 -37.21 -27.69 -3.67
CA ARG A 753 -38.61 -28.13 -3.56
C ARG A 753 -38.72 -29.65 -3.60
N PRO A 754 -39.78 -30.25 -3.08
CA PRO A 754 -40.02 -31.68 -3.32
C PRO A 754 -40.29 -31.93 -4.81
N ALA A 755 -40.15 -33.19 -5.22
CA ALA A 755 -40.64 -33.67 -6.51
C ALA A 755 -42.17 -33.57 -6.54
N ASP A 756 -42.73 -33.24 -7.67
CA ASP A 756 -44.16 -33.35 -7.89
C ASP A 756 -44.55 -34.75 -8.38
N PRO A 757 -45.84 -35.09 -8.39
CA PRO A 757 -46.27 -36.45 -8.77
C PRO A 757 -45.86 -36.92 -10.18
N GLU A 758 -45.64 -35.97 -11.11
CA GLU A 758 -45.21 -36.30 -12.46
C GLU A 758 -43.69 -36.53 -12.55
N GLU A 759 -42.94 -36.01 -11.58
CA GLU A 759 -41.50 -36.18 -11.47
C GLU A 759 -41.07 -37.41 -10.66
N LEU A 760 -41.99 -38.03 -9.91
CA LEU A 760 -41.81 -39.28 -9.18
C LEU A 760 -42.18 -40.51 -10.04
#